data_6a4243f34ee26637bec4579ae1af4ad6
#
_entry.id   6a4243f34ee26637bec4579ae1af4ad6
#
_cell.length_a   1.000
_cell.length_b   1.000
_cell.length_c   1.000
_cell.angle_alpha   90.00
_cell.angle_beta   90.00
_cell.angle_gamma   90.00
#
_symmetry.space_group_name_H-M   'P 1'
#
loop_
_entity.id
_entity.type
_entity.pdbx_description
1 polymer ?
#
loop_
_entity_poly.entity_id
_entity_poly.type
_entity_poly.pdbx_seq_one_letter_code
_entity_poly.pdbx_strand_id
1 'polypeptide(L)'
;MALQKLTYRPGLNREGTNYSNEGGFYDGDKIRFRSGQAEKIGGWIQVDSDQFLGYAKSLWTWIDVDGLSSYLSLGTNIKYYIFFGGVYYDITPVYRTDGTALAAPYNLPASPLATSNGSPLVTITDNNYNPSVGDYVIITTTASVGGLTISGEYTVTAVTGTTTYQITASSNASSNATGGGTVVIKYEYPIGSSSAIAGLGWGAGPYSLTIPVALGANPFLTSSGGSTVTVTQTAHGLSSGSYVAFLGPSTNTPIYSTPAFNGIPKAALQGTFVISNVATNTYDIKLPEEPAGSFTIGQTYTIATAGTTSFTAIGAANNTPGTVFIATGRGSGTGTAYITATSASSGGGSGIVAYPQYGSRGWGTAASTGIAGSIRLWSNDNYGADLVIAPRGGPIYYWQDSLGVSVRASSLATLANAAQLASSTATFAGSASTITVSNPNNILPYSYVTGTNIPTGTYVTSAYVPGSTSVPLSAATTGANDANAYSFSYAGSFVPNSTNQVITSSIQQFIIALGANSYNPTNPSTAFNPMLVRWSDQANPYQWVPQVTNQSGEYNLTNGSYIMCGTATRQEILIWTNSCLYSMQYVGYPYVWSFQVLMDNISIISPNSSVTVNNVTYWMGKDKFYMYTGVVQTLPCSLRQYVFNDLNEDQAFQVFCGSNEAFNEVWWFYCSANSTVIDKYVIYNYLDKVWSYGTMGRTAWLQYGINPYPVAADYNSRLLYHEVGTDDVATASPQPIDAYVQSSDFGIEAGDHLGFVWRVLPDVNFNGSTINNPSVTMTLYSKQNSGSTPIQGDIDTVTSGQNYTSTHQYTVQTFSGQVYTRVRGRQLSFKIQSTGLGTAWQLGIPRIDVKPDGRR
;
A
#
# COMPACT_ATOMS: atom_id res chain seq x y z
N MET A 1 18.55 -29.77 -44.14
CA MET A 1 19.13 -28.60 -43.48
C MET A 1 19.15 -28.87 -41.98
N ALA A 2 20.15 -28.35 -41.27
CA ALA A 2 20.28 -28.59 -39.84
C ALA A 2 19.26 -27.78 -39.06
N LEU A 3 18.64 -28.42 -38.05
CA LEU A 3 17.76 -27.71 -37.09
C LEU A 3 18.59 -26.65 -36.36
N GLN A 4 18.09 -25.42 -36.37
CA GLN A 4 18.69 -24.30 -35.64
C GLN A 4 18.18 -24.32 -34.18
N LYS A 5 19.10 -24.31 -33.24
CA LYS A 5 18.81 -24.19 -31.80
C LYS A 5 18.46 -22.74 -31.47
N LEU A 6 17.38 -22.54 -30.72
CA LEU A 6 17.03 -21.25 -30.12
C LEU A 6 17.53 -21.21 -28.69
N THR A 7 18.79 -20.82 -28.50
CA THR A 7 19.39 -20.69 -27.20
C THR A 7 19.18 -19.25 -26.71
N TYR A 8 18.43 -19.09 -25.63
CA TYR A 8 18.13 -17.79 -25.05
C TYR A 8 18.95 -17.55 -23.78
N ARG A 9 19.44 -16.33 -23.62
CA ARG A 9 20.03 -15.86 -22.36
C ARG A 9 18.91 -15.70 -21.32
N PRO A 10 19.08 -16.22 -20.08
CA PRO A 10 18.08 -16.07 -19.03
C PRO A 10 17.92 -14.60 -18.61
N GLY A 11 16.75 -14.29 -18.08
CA GLY A 11 16.37 -12.94 -17.66
C GLY A 11 15.65 -12.14 -18.73
N LEU A 12 14.80 -11.21 -18.29
CA LEU A 12 14.14 -10.24 -19.15
C LEU A 12 15.02 -9.00 -19.30
N ASN A 13 15.07 -8.43 -20.50
CA ASN A 13 15.86 -7.23 -20.78
C ASN A 13 15.02 -6.21 -21.57
N ARG A 14 14.82 -5.03 -20.98
CA ARG A 14 14.08 -3.90 -21.54
C ARG A 14 14.95 -2.63 -21.71
N GLU A 15 16.26 -2.70 -21.45
CA GLU A 15 17.14 -1.53 -21.57
C GLU A 15 17.45 -1.15 -23.02
N GLY A 16 17.27 -2.07 -23.95
CA GLY A 16 17.48 -1.82 -25.38
C GLY A 16 16.20 -2.05 -26.20
N THR A 17 16.37 -1.96 -27.50
CA THR A 17 15.29 -2.33 -28.44
C THR A 17 15.08 -3.84 -28.42
N ASN A 18 13.88 -4.29 -28.81
CA ASN A 18 13.57 -5.71 -28.88
C ASN A 18 14.59 -6.47 -29.75
N TYR A 19 15.00 -5.92 -30.90
CA TYR A 19 15.95 -6.55 -31.79
C TYR A 19 17.42 -6.50 -31.30
N SER A 20 17.79 -5.44 -30.55
CA SER A 20 19.16 -5.36 -29.98
C SER A 20 19.40 -6.41 -28.87
N ASN A 21 18.32 -6.95 -28.31
CA ASN A 21 18.38 -8.03 -27.32
C ASN A 21 18.27 -9.44 -27.94
N GLU A 22 18.63 -9.59 -29.23
CA GLU A 22 18.59 -10.87 -29.92
C GLU A 22 19.28 -12.00 -29.10
N GLY A 23 18.64 -13.18 -29.05
CA GLY A 23 19.08 -14.28 -28.20
C GLY A 23 18.76 -14.10 -26.71
N GLY A 24 17.89 -13.18 -26.35
CA GLY A 24 17.37 -13.01 -25.00
C GLY A 24 15.84 -13.07 -24.95
N PHE A 25 15.28 -12.84 -23.76
CA PHE A 25 13.84 -12.66 -23.56
C PHE A 25 13.55 -11.18 -23.39
N TYR A 26 12.45 -10.72 -24.01
CA TYR A 26 12.05 -9.32 -23.98
C TYR A 26 10.83 -9.07 -23.11
N ASP A 27 9.90 -10.02 -23.03
CA ASP A 27 8.65 -9.87 -22.30
C ASP A 27 8.26 -11.15 -21.56
N GLY A 28 7.52 -11.00 -20.45
CA GLY A 28 7.03 -12.13 -19.69
C GLY A 28 6.18 -11.68 -18.51
N ASP A 29 5.27 -12.54 -18.08
CA ASP A 29 4.46 -12.35 -16.88
C ASP A 29 4.34 -13.69 -16.13
N LYS A 30 4.42 -13.62 -14.80
CA LYS A 30 4.29 -14.77 -13.89
C LYS A 30 5.25 -15.92 -14.22
N ILE A 31 6.49 -15.52 -14.55
CA ILE A 31 7.59 -16.45 -14.84
C ILE A 31 8.81 -16.12 -13.97
N ARG A 32 9.64 -17.15 -13.78
CA ARG A 32 10.97 -17.01 -13.19
C ARG A 32 12.01 -17.68 -14.07
N PHE A 33 13.28 -17.45 -13.74
CA PHE A 33 14.40 -18.15 -14.35
C PHE A 33 15.08 -19.02 -13.30
N ARG A 34 15.19 -20.32 -13.57
CA ARG A 34 15.88 -21.28 -12.72
C ARG A 34 16.84 -22.12 -13.56
N SER A 35 18.10 -22.15 -13.15
CA SER A 35 19.15 -22.90 -13.87
C SER A 35 19.21 -22.53 -15.36
N GLY A 36 19.02 -21.25 -15.67
CA GLY A 36 19.07 -20.70 -17.02
C GLY A 36 17.80 -20.92 -17.86
N GLN A 37 16.75 -21.53 -17.35
CA GLN A 37 15.52 -21.82 -18.07
C GLN A 37 14.35 -21.02 -17.51
N ALA A 38 13.46 -20.54 -18.39
CA ALA A 38 12.24 -19.87 -18.00
C ALA A 38 11.19 -20.90 -17.55
N GLU A 39 10.56 -20.67 -16.39
CA GLU A 39 9.49 -21.50 -15.89
C GLU A 39 8.35 -20.64 -15.32
N LYS A 40 7.15 -21.20 -15.28
CA LYS A 40 6.00 -20.58 -14.61
C LYS A 40 6.26 -20.57 -13.10
N ILE A 41 5.91 -19.47 -12.41
CA ILE A 41 5.91 -19.39 -10.95
C ILE A 41 4.87 -20.35 -10.36
N GLY A 42 5.05 -20.74 -9.09
CA GLY A 42 4.07 -21.53 -8.37
C GLY A 42 2.74 -20.81 -8.17
N GLY A 43 1.72 -21.59 -7.82
CA GLY A 43 0.41 -21.08 -7.47
C GLY A 43 0.34 -20.47 -6.07
N TRP A 44 -0.85 -20.08 -5.66
CA TRP A 44 -1.11 -19.64 -4.29
C TRP A 44 -2.47 -20.12 -3.80
N ILE A 45 -2.54 -20.35 -2.51
CA ILE A 45 -3.72 -20.85 -1.80
C ILE A 45 -3.99 -19.96 -0.58
N GLN A 46 -5.24 -19.78 -0.24
CA GLN A 46 -5.64 -19.06 0.97
C GLN A 46 -5.13 -19.78 2.22
N VAL A 47 -4.56 -19.03 3.18
CA VAL A 47 -4.08 -19.58 4.46
C VAL A 47 -5.26 -20.04 5.32
N ASP A 48 -6.32 -19.23 5.34
CA ASP A 48 -7.56 -19.49 6.06
C ASP A 48 -8.75 -18.87 5.31
N SER A 49 -9.97 -19.34 5.59
CA SER A 49 -11.21 -18.84 4.97
C SER A 49 -11.62 -17.46 5.47
N ASP A 50 -11.14 -17.06 6.64
CA ASP A 50 -11.49 -15.79 7.27
C ASP A 50 -10.76 -14.61 6.64
N GLN A 51 -11.38 -13.43 6.73
CA GLN A 51 -10.84 -12.18 6.24
C GLN A 51 -10.61 -11.22 7.40
N PHE A 52 -9.50 -10.49 7.34
CA PHE A 52 -9.25 -9.37 8.25
C PHE A 52 -9.82 -8.06 7.70
N LEU A 53 -9.90 -6.99 8.50
CA LEU A 53 -10.34 -5.68 8.03
C LEU A 53 -9.16 -4.82 7.56
N GLY A 54 -9.33 -4.19 6.40
CA GLY A 54 -8.35 -3.29 5.82
C GLY A 54 -7.30 -3.99 4.96
N TYR A 55 -6.25 -3.25 4.58
CA TYR A 55 -5.15 -3.75 3.75
C TYR A 55 -3.89 -3.86 4.59
N ALA A 56 -3.39 -5.08 4.78
CA ALA A 56 -2.17 -5.31 5.53
C ALA A 56 -0.96 -4.73 4.79
N LYS A 57 -0.16 -3.91 5.49
CA LYS A 57 1.08 -3.31 4.97
C LYS A 57 2.31 -3.78 5.74
N SER A 58 2.13 -4.56 6.80
CA SER A 58 3.19 -5.22 7.54
C SER A 58 2.76 -6.61 7.95
N LEU A 59 3.69 -7.55 7.88
CA LEU A 59 3.57 -8.93 8.35
C LEU A 59 4.81 -9.24 9.17
N TRP A 60 4.64 -10.00 10.27
CA TRP A 60 5.74 -10.46 11.09
C TRP A 60 5.42 -11.82 11.70
N THR A 61 6.40 -12.67 11.87
CA THR A 61 6.23 -13.98 12.50
C THR A 61 7.33 -14.23 13.51
N TRP A 62 6.95 -14.83 14.64
CA TRP A 62 7.90 -15.25 15.67
C TRP A 62 7.36 -16.49 16.41
N ILE A 63 8.25 -17.12 17.15
CA ILE A 63 7.94 -18.25 18.02
C ILE A 63 8.10 -17.80 19.46
N ASP A 64 7.21 -18.26 20.31
CA ASP A 64 7.32 -18.12 21.76
C ASP A 64 8.62 -18.74 22.28
N VAL A 65 9.09 -18.24 23.42
CA VAL A 65 10.33 -18.69 24.07
C VAL A 65 10.29 -20.20 24.39
N ASP A 66 9.13 -20.72 24.72
CA ASP A 66 8.90 -22.14 24.96
C ASP A 66 8.85 -23.00 23.69
N GLY A 67 8.85 -22.37 22.51
CA GLY A 67 8.82 -23.02 21.20
C GLY A 67 7.52 -23.73 20.87
N LEU A 68 6.46 -23.51 21.64
CA LEU A 68 5.18 -24.20 21.50
C LEU A 68 4.18 -23.42 20.64
N SER A 69 4.27 -22.09 20.64
CA SER A 69 3.34 -21.21 19.93
C SER A 69 4.06 -20.42 18.84
N SER A 70 3.52 -20.45 17.64
CA SER A 70 3.95 -19.59 16.53
C SER A 70 2.89 -18.55 16.23
N TYR A 71 3.29 -17.30 16.15
CA TYR A 71 2.44 -16.17 15.91
C TYR A 71 2.74 -15.52 14.55
N LEU A 72 1.71 -15.02 13.89
CA LEU A 72 1.83 -14.15 12.74
C LEU A 72 1.06 -12.88 13.04
N SER A 73 1.72 -11.73 13.07
CA SER A 73 1.06 -10.43 13.21
C SER A 73 0.90 -9.73 11.87
N LEU A 74 -0.16 -8.95 11.75
CA LEU A 74 -0.43 -8.14 10.58
C LEU A 74 -1.02 -6.78 10.95
N GLY A 75 -0.42 -5.73 10.41
CA GLY A 75 -0.87 -4.35 10.58
C GLY A 75 -1.56 -3.84 9.33
N THR A 76 -2.85 -3.46 9.47
CA THR A 76 -3.64 -2.89 8.38
C THR A 76 -3.80 -1.37 8.56
N ASN A 77 -4.37 -0.71 7.56
CA ASN A 77 -4.75 0.69 7.67
C ASN A 77 -5.91 0.93 8.66
N ILE A 78 -6.64 -0.12 9.04
CA ILE A 78 -7.79 -0.06 9.93
C ILE A 78 -7.44 -0.63 11.31
N LYS A 79 -6.89 -1.84 11.36
CA LYS A 79 -6.67 -2.60 12.60
C LYS A 79 -5.29 -3.27 12.64
N TYR A 80 -4.95 -3.79 13.80
CA TYR A 80 -3.76 -4.61 14.01
C TYR A 80 -4.16 -5.97 14.60
N TYR A 81 -3.68 -7.07 13.99
CA TYR A 81 -4.09 -8.43 14.36
C TYR A 81 -2.89 -9.31 14.70
N ILE A 82 -3.16 -10.33 15.53
CA ILE A 82 -2.37 -11.56 15.60
C ILE A 82 -3.20 -12.69 14.99
N PHE A 83 -2.64 -13.39 14.02
CA PHE A 83 -3.20 -14.63 13.48
C PHE A 83 -2.57 -15.80 14.23
N PHE A 84 -3.40 -16.57 14.91
CA PHE A 84 -3.00 -17.72 15.73
C PHE A 84 -4.08 -18.78 15.70
N GLY A 85 -3.70 -20.04 15.49
CA GLY A 85 -4.64 -21.15 15.48
C GLY A 85 -5.75 -21.07 14.41
N GLY A 86 -5.53 -20.37 13.29
CA GLY A 86 -6.52 -20.17 12.24
C GLY A 86 -7.50 -19.02 12.49
N VAL A 87 -7.27 -18.16 13.49
CA VAL A 87 -8.16 -17.06 13.87
C VAL A 87 -7.39 -15.73 13.92
N TYR A 88 -8.02 -14.64 13.45
CA TYR A 88 -7.50 -13.28 13.59
C TYR A 88 -7.96 -12.66 14.91
N TYR A 89 -7.04 -12.43 15.82
CA TYR A 89 -7.28 -11.75 17.09
C TYR A 89 -6.96 -10.27 16.95
N ASP A 90 -7.96 -9.43 17.18
CA ASP A 90 -7.80 -7.96 17.14
C ASP A 90 -7.05 -7.46 18.38
N ILE A 91 -5.81 -7.07 18.20
CA ILE A 91 -4.98 -6.46 19.24
C ILE A 91 -4.76 -4.96 19.03
N THR A 92 -5.59 -4.32 18.19
CA THR A 92 -5.49 -2.88 17.90
C THR A 92 -5.41 -2.09 19.21
N PRO A 93 -4.39 -1.23 19.37
CA PRO A 93 -4.22 -0.45 20.60
C PRO A 93 -5.40 0.48 20.84
N VAL A 94 -5.72 0.69 22.10
CA VAL A 94 -6.66 1.73 22.52
C VAL A 94 -5.91 3.05 22.58
N TYR A 95 -6.47 4.07 21.96
CA TYR A 95 -5.87 5.39 21.78
C TYR A 95 -6.80 6.50 22.23
N ARG A 96 -6.23 7.62 22.72
CA ARG A 96 -6.93 8.83 23.07
C ARG A 96 -6.06 10.06 22.78
N THR A 97 -6.66 11.11 22.21
CA THR A 97 -5.93 12.29 21.73
C THR A 97 -6.06 13.53 22.61
N ASP A 98 -6.70 13.44 23.76
CA ASP A 98 -6.98 14.58 24.66
C ASP A 98 -5.76 15.10 25.46
N GLY A 99 -4.53 14.70 25.06
CA GLY A 99 -3.29 15.11 25.73
C GLY A 99 -3.05 14.45 27.09
N THR A 100 -4.01 13.72 27.62
CA THR A 100 -3.81 12.84 28.76
C THR A 100 -3.39 11.49 28.20
N ALA A 101 -2.15 11.15 28.23
CA ALA A 101 -1.47 9.98 27.69
C ALA A 101 -2.13 8.63 27.98
N LEU A 102 -3.42 8.36 27.61
CA LEU A 102 -4.07 7.20 28.17
C LEU A 102 -5.07 6.53 27.25
N ALA A 103 -4.75 5.31 26.96
CA ALA A 103 -5.65 4.21 26.64
C ALA A 103 -6.71 3.90 27.72
N ALA A 104 -6.92 4.75 28.72
CA ALA A 104 -7.87 4.51 29.78
C ALA A 104 -9.29 4.84 29.33
N PRO A 105 -10.28 4.02 29.73
CA PRO A 105 -11.69 4.37 29.53
C PRO A 105 -12.02 5.67 30.28
N TYR A 106 -12.91 6.48 29.69
CA TYR A 106 -13.38 7.69 30.35
C TYR A 106 -14.90 7.83 30.25
N ASN A 107 -15.46 8.65 31.15
CA ASN A 107 -16.89 8.89 31.20
C ASN A 107 -17.29 9.97 30.19
N LEU A 108 -18.27 9.69 29.38
CA LEU A 108 -18.96 10.70 28.59
C LEU A 108 -19.81 11.64 29.48
N PRO A 109 -20.26 12.80 28.98
CA PRO A 109 -21.22 13.64 29.65
C PRO A 109 -22.48 12.84 30.10
N ALA A 110 -23.23 13.35 31.06
CA ALA A 110 -24.44 12.70 31.49
C ALA A 110 -25.46 12.57 30.33
N SER A 111 -26.02 11.36 30.15
CA SER A 111 -27.00 11.05 29.09
C SER A 111 -26.52 11.38 27.68
N PRO A 112 -25.35 10.84 27.24
CA PRO A 112 -24.68 11.25 26.02
C PRO A 112 -25.26 10.66 24.74
N LEU A 113 -26.21 9.72 24.85
CA LEU A 113 -26.80 9.01 23.72
C LEU A 113 -28.12 9.62 23.30
N ALA A 114 -28.35 9.84 22.01
CA ALA A 114 -29.61 10.30 21.45
C ALA A 114 -30.07 9.40 20.31
N THR A 115 -31.35 9.06 20.27
CA THR A 115 -32.02 8.20 19.29
C THR A 115 -33.18 8.87 18.61
N SER A 116 -33.50 8.42 17.39
CA SER A 116 -34.71 8.81 16.68
C SER A 116 -35.57 7.58 16.43
N ASN A 117 -36.87 7.69 16.69
CA ASN A 117 -37.82 6.60 16.50
C ASN A 117 -37.77 6.01 15.10
N GLY A 118 -37.68 4.70 14.99
CA GLY A 118 -37.60 3.98 13.72
C GLY A 118 -36.21 3.99 13.05
N SER A 119 -35.20 4.62 13.69
CA SER A 119 -33.80 4.69 13.14
C SER A 119 -32.86 3.82 13.97
N PRO A 120 -31.89 3.14 13.32
CA PRO A 120 -30.81 2.44 14.03
C PRO A 120 -29.63 3.38 14.39
N LEU A 121 -29.67 4.64 13.95
CA LEU A 121 -28.59 5.60 14.22
C LEU A 121 -28.66 6.13 15.64
N VAL A 122 -27.56 6.04 16.35
CA VAL A 122 -27.41 6.59 17.70
C VAL A 122 -26.37 7.69 17.65
N THR A 123 -26.77 8.90 18.03
CA THR A 123 -25.85 10.04 18.14
C THR A 123 -25.18 9.99 19.51
N ILE A 124 -23.88 10.09 19.55
CA ILE A 124 -23.05 10.14 20.75
C ILE A 124 -22.51 11.54 20.93
N THR A 125 -22.59 12.07 22.14
CA THR A 125 -21.97 13.35 22.50
C THR A 125 -20.70 13.09 23.30
N ASP A 126 -19.55 13.57 22.77
CA ASP A 126 -18.26 13.54 23.44
C ASP A 126 -17.61 14.93 23.36
N ASN A 127 -17.48 15.58 24.49
CA ASN A 127 -16.89 16.93 24.56
C ASN A 127 -15.36 16.94 24.51
N ASN A 128 -14.72 15.77 24.65
CA ASN A 128 -13.27 15.67 24.76
C ASN A 128 -12.61 15.16 23.50
N TYR A 129 -13.35 14.48 22.61
CA TYR A 129 -12.79 13.91 21.42
C TYR A 129 -13.83 13.85 20.29
N ASN A 130 -13.39 14.17 19.08
CA ASN A 130 -14.20 14.05 17.87
C ASN A 130 -13.51 13.07 16.90
N PRO A 131 -13.99 11.82 16.80
CA PRO A 131 -13.41 10.82 15.92
C PRO A 131 -13.69 11.14 14.45
N SER A 132 -12.98 10.47 13.55
CA SER A 132 -13.25 10.50 12.11
C SER A 132 -14.25 9.41 11.71
N VAL A 133 -14.93 9.58 10.59
CA VAL A 133 -15.77 8.54 10.01
C VAL A 133 -14.91 7.32 9.69
N GLY A 134 -15.36 6.15 10.15
CA GLY A 134 -14.62 4.90 10.03
C GLY A 134 -13.81 4.51 11.28
N ASP A 135 -13.55 5.45 12.21
CA ASP A 135 -12.89 5.12 13.48
C ASP A 135 -13.78 4.19 14.33
N TYR A 136 -13.15 3.48 15.26
CA TYR A 136 -13.82 2.53 16.14
C TYR A 136 -13.89 3.06 17.56
N VAL A 137 -15.11 3.01 18.12
CA VAL A 137 -15.40 3.33 19.52
C VAL A 137 -15.85 2.09 20.27
N ILE A 138 -15.30 1.87 21.46
CA ILE A 138 -15.66 0.75 22.33
C ILE A 138 -16.43 1.31 23.53
N ILE A 139 -17.71 0.94 23.65
CA ILE A 139 -18.57 1.29 24.77
C ILE A 139 -18.47 0.18 25.79
N THR A 140 -17.80 0.45 26.93
CA THR A 140 -17.49 -0.55 27.95
C THR A 140 -18.61 -0.77 28.95
N THR A 141 -19.56 0.17 29.05
CA THR A 141 -20.76 0.05 29.89
C THR A 141 -21.97 -0.32 29.03
N THR A 142 -22.89 -1.08 29.61
CA THR A 142 -24.18 -1.32 28.94
C THR A 142 -25.08 -0.12 29.17
N ALA A 143 -25.45 0.58 28.12
CA ALA A 143 -26.29 1.78 28.14
C ALA A 143 -27.62 1.51 27.45
N SER A 144 -28.74 1.99 28.03
CA SER A 144 -30.06 1.85 27.43
C SER A 144 -30.63 3.21 27.04
N VAL A 145 -31.09 3.34 25.79
CA VAL A 145 -31.67 4.58 25.25
C VAL A 145 -32.65 4.26 24.12
N GLY A 146 -33.85 4.84 24.14
CA GLY A 146 -34.84 4.67 23.07
C GLY A 146 -35.22 3.25 22.75
N GLY A 147 -35.17 2.33 23.74
CA GLY A 147 -35.45 0.89 23.58
C GLY A 147 -34.26 0.11 23.04
N LEU A 148 -33.08 0.76 22.77
CA LEU A 148 -31.85 0.11 22.37
C LEU A 148 -30.96 -0.18 23.58
N THR A 149 -30.20 -1.26 23.49
CA THR A 149 -29.09 -1.57 24.40
C THR A 149 -27.78 -1.41 23.63
N ILE A 150 -26.95 -0.48 24.07
CA ILE A 150 -25.69 -0.10 23.39
C ILE A 150 -24.53 -0.53 24.28
N SER A 151 -23.68 -1.42 23.77
CA SER A 151 -22.44 -1.88 24.41
C SER A 151 -21.56 -2.59 23.37
N GLY A 152 -20.25 -2.59 23.60
CA GLY A 152 -19.31 -3.21 22.69
C GLY A 152 -18.70 -2.23 21.68
N GLU A 153 -18.20 -2.77 20.59
CA GLU A 153 -17.49 -2.02 19.56
C GLU A 153 -18.42 -1.57 18.44
N TYR A 154 -18.25 -0.31 18.03
CA TYR A 154 -19.00 0.31 16.92
C TYR A 154 -18.09 1.11 16.02
N THR A 155 -18.40 1.12 14.73
CA THR A 155 -17.78 2.03 13.77
C THR A 155 -18.49 3.38 13.77
N VAL A 156 -17.77 4.46 13.75
CA VAL A 156 -18.29 5.81 13.57
C VAL A 156 -18.78 5.98 12.13
N THR A 157 -20.07 6.13 11.94
CA THR A 157 -20.71 6.20 10.62
C THR A 157 -20.85 7.60 10.09
N ALA A 158 -20.94 8.61 10.96
CA ALA A 158 -21.00 10.02 10.59
C ALA A 158 -20.47 10.90 11.73
N VAL A 159 -19.86 12.02 11.39
CA VAL A 159 -19.52 13.10 12.33
C VAL A 159 -20.50 14.23 12.09
N THR A 160 -21.37 14.51 13.08
CA THR A 160 -22.50 15.45 12.94
C THR A 160 -22.22 16.82 13.51
N GLY A 161 -21.16 16.98 14.29
CA GLY A 161 -20.75 18.24 14.88
C GLY A 161 -19.33 18.17 15.46
N THR A 162 -18.88 19.21 16.11
CA THR A 162 -17.53 19.25 16.74
C THR A 162 -17.40 18.35 17.96
N THR A 163 -18.53 17.96 18.56
CA THR A 163 -18.60 17.13 19.76
C THR A 163 -19.61 15.98 19.60
N THR A 164 -20.10 15.72 18.39
CA THR A 164 -21.14 14.72 18.14
C THR A 164 -20.83 13.87 16.93
N TYR A 165 -21.03 12.58 17.06
CA TYR A 165 -20.89 11.60 15.98
C TYR A 165 -21.97 10.53 16.08
N GLN A 166 -22.12 9.70 15.06
CA GLN A 166 -23.12 8.63 15.00
C GLN A 166 -22.50 7.26 14.86
N ILE A 167 -23.15 6.30 15.49
CA ILE A 167 -22.94 4.86 15.32
C ILE A 167 -24.24 4.20 14.87
N THR A 168 -24.17 2.98 14.35
CA THR A 168 -25.34 2.21 13.93
C THR A 168 -25.58 1.05 14.91
N ALA A 169 -26.72 1.04 15.56
CA ALA A 169 -27.17 -0.05 16.43
C ALA A 169 -27.67 -1.24 15.60
N SER A 170 -27.77 -2.42 16.23
CA SER A 170 -28.24 -3.66 15.59
C SER A 170 -29.74 -3.68 15.28
N SER A 171 -30.52 -2.74 15.86
CA SER A 171 -31.96 -2.63 15.66
C SER A 171 -32.39 -1.16 15.66
N ASN A 172 -33.63 -0.91 15.23
CA ASN A 172 -34.20 0.43 15.24
C ASN A 172 -34.65 0.85 16.64
N ALA A 173 -34.44 2.13 16.98
CA ALA A 173 -34.95 2.71 18.20
C ALA A 173 -36.49 2.75 18.19
N SER A 174 -37.11 2.46 19.34
CA SER A 174 -38.56 2.48 19.52
C SER A 174 -39.12 3.85 19.90
N SER A 175 -38.24 4.83 20.19
CA SER A 175 -38.63 6.21 20.53
C SER A 175 -37.54 7.21 20.29
N ASN A 176 -37.93 8.50 20.18
CA ASN A 176 -36.98 9.60 20.30
C ASN A 176 -36.62 9.73 21.78
N ALA A 177 -35.35 9.56 22.10
CA ALA A 177 -34.89 9.61 23.49
C ALA A 177 -33.45 10.16 23.56
N THR A 178 -33.16 10.85 24.66
CA THR A 178 -31.80 11.16 25.10
C THR A 178 -31.55 10.46 26.42
N GLY A 179 -30.44 9.76 26.57
CA GLY A 179 -30.21 8.92 27.74
C GLY A 179 -28.89 8.20 27.74
N GLY A 180 -28.88 7.00 28.32
CA GLY A 180 -27.67 6.17 28.43
C GLY A 180 -27.01 6.25 29.82
N GLY A 181 -27.39 7.23 30.66
CA GLY A 181 -26.79 7.39 31.99
C GLY A 181 -25.32 7.76 31.93
N THR A 182 -24.49 7.09 32.72
CA THR A 182 -23.04 7.18 32.67
C THR A 182 -22.51 6.17 31.67
N VAL A 183 -21.98 6.66 30.57
CA VAL A 183 -21.40 5.84 29.50
C VAL A 183 -19.87 5.96 29.56
N VAL A 184 -19.21 4.82 29.64
CA VAL A 184 -17.75 4.71 29.65
C VAL A 184 -17.27 4.21 28.30
N ILE A 185 -16.36 4.92 27.66
CA ILE A 185 -15.86 4.61 26.32
C ILE A 185 -14.35 4.54 26.26
N LYS A 186 -13.87 3.93 25.17
CA LYS A 186 -12.51 3.98 24.66
C LYS A 186 -12.57 4.14 23.15
N TYR A 187 -11.52 4.68 22.57
CA TYR A 187 -11.33 4.67 21.11
C TYR A 187 -10.17 3.74 20.75
N GLU A 188 -10.29 3.03 19.65
CA GLU A 188 -9.16 2.35 19.05
C GLU A 188 -8.22 3.35 18.40
N TYR A 189 -6.99 2.91 18.08
CA TYR A 189 -6.08 3.72 17.31
C TYR A 189 -6.75 4.12 15.99
N PRO A 190 -6.77 5.42 15.63
CA PRO A 190 -7.53 5.91 14.50
C PRO A 190 -7.19 5.20 13.20
N ILE A 191 -8.18 4.97 12.35
CA ILE A 191 -7.94 4.43 11.01
C ILE A 191 -7.01 5.36 10.22
N GLY A 192 -6.29 4.78 9.25
CA GLY A 192 -5.38 5.52 8.40
C GLY A 192 -5.64 5.28 6.93
N SER A 193 -4.92 6.00 6.07
CA SER A 193 -5.05 5.84 4.63
C SER A 193 -4.41 4.54 4.17
N SER A 194 -5.06 3.85 3.21
CA SER A 194 -4.53 2.66 2.52
C SER A 194 -3.58 3.00 1.37
N SER A 195 -3.64 4.25 0.87
CA SER A 195 -2.78 4.80 -0.17
C SER A 195 -2.35 6.21 0.23
N ALA A 196 -1.26 6.69 -0.34
CA ALA A 196 -0.87 8.08 -0.14
C ALA A 196 -1.87 9.01 -0.82
N ILE A 197 -2.29 10.04 -0.10
CA ILE A 197 -3.14 11.10 -0.63
C ILE A 197 -2.23 12.26 -1.01
N ALA A 198 -2.17 12.57 -2.30
CA ALA A 198 -1.39 13.71 -2.78
C ALA A 198 -1.92 15.00 -2.15
N GLY A 199 -1.03 15.79 -1.59
CA GLY A 199 -1.35 17.13 -1.10
C GLY A 199 -1.59 18.10 -2.26
N LEU A 200 -2.08 19.30 -1.94
CA LEU A 200 -2.29 20.38 -2.89
C LEU A 200 -1.25 21.49 -2.71
N GLY A 201 -0.66 21.95 -3.81
CA GLY A 201 0.26 23.06 -3.80
C GLY A 201 1.67 22.70 -4.29
N TRP A 202 2.58 23.65 -4.20
CA TRP A 202 3.98 23.48 -4.60
C TRP A 202 4.65 22.35 -3.80
N GLY A 203 5.09 21.31 -4.49
CA GLY A 203 5.80 20.18 -3.90
C GLY A 203 4.89 19.17 -3.16
N ALA A 204 3.56 19.28 -3.24
CA ALA A 204 2.64 18.46 -2.47
C ALA A 204 1.71 17.57 -3.34
N GLY A 205 1.90 17.49 -4.65
CA GLY A 205 1.07 16.67 -5.54
C GLY A 205 0.99 17.19 -6.97
N PRO A 206 0.11 16.66 -7.80
CA PRO A 206 -0.02 17.07 -9.18
C PRO A 206 -0.33 18.58 -9.29
N TYR A 207 0.39 19.24 -10.15
CA TYR A 207 0.19 20.67 -10.42
C TYR A 207 -1.19 20.90 -11.02
N SER A 208 -1.98 21.78 -10.43
CA SER A 208 -3.27 22.30 -10.94
C SER A 208 -4.58 21.51 -10.70
N LEU A 209 -4.62 20.49 -9.84
CA LEU A 209 -5.87 19.83 -9.49
C LEU A 209 -6.25 20.08 -8.01
N THR A 210 -7.56 20.20 -7.74
CA THR A 210 -8.10 20.20 -6.38
C THR A 210 -8.23 18.77 -5.86
N ILE A 211 -8.49 18.61 -4.57
CA ILE A 211 -8.85 17.30 -4.00
C ILE A 211 -10.05 16.75 -4.77
N PRO A 212 -9.97 15.54 -5.32
CA PRO A 212 -11.10 14.91 -5.98
C PRO A 212 -12.29 14.77 -5.03
N VAL A 213 -13.47 15.18 -5.48
CA VAL A 213 -14.71 15.08 -4.73
C VAL A 213 -15.52 13.92 -5.30
N ALA A 214 -15.97 13.01 -4.44
CA ALA A 214 -16.86 11.93 -4.84
C ALA A 214 -18.23 12.52 -5.21
N LEU A 215 -18.71 12.20 -6.41
CA LEU A 215 -20.08 12.49 -6.82
C LEU A 215 -21.04 11.48 -6.18
N GLY A 216 -22.28 11.88 -5.94
CA GLY A 216 -23.34 10.99 -5.48
C GLY A 216 -23.63 9.83 -6.46
N ALA A 217 -24.52 8.93 -6.07
CA ALA A 217 -24.94 7.85 -6.94
C ALA A 217 -25.66 8.37 -8.20
N ASN A 218 -25.29 7.81 -9.37
CA ASN A 218 -25.88 8.14 -10.67
C ASN A 218 -25.89 9.66 -10.99
N PRO A 219 -24.73 10.31 -10.96
CA PRO A 219 -24.64 11.77 -11.05
C PRO A 219 -24.88 12.33 -12.45
N PHE A 220 -24.83 11.50 -13.49
CA PHE A 220 -24.96 11.93 -14.90
C PHE A 220 -26.38 11.73 -15.41
N LEU A 221 -26.99 12.79 -15.95
CA LEU A 221 -28.30 12.78 -16.59
C LEU A 221 -28.13 13.12 -18.07
N THR A 222 -28.63 12.25 -18.94
CA THR A 222 -28.60 12.42 -20.40
C THR A 222 -30.00 12.62 -20.97
N SER A 223 -30.07 13.18 -22.17
CA SER A 223 -31.26 13.21 -23.01
C SER A 223 -31.03 12.42 -24.31
N SER A 224 -32.03 11.73 -24.81
CA SER A 224 -31.92 10.99 -26.08
C SER A 224 -31.62 11.93 -27.24
N GLY A 225 -30.59 11.63 -28.02
CA GLY A 225 -30.11 12.50 -29.10
C GLY A 225 -29.34 13.74 -28.62
N GLY A 226 -29.07 13.84 -27.29
CA GLY A 226 -28.37 14.98 -26.70
C GLY A 226 -26.86 14.75 -26.61
N SER A 227 -26.08 15.80 -26.85
CA SER A 227 -24.62 15.85 -26.65
C SER A 227 -24.23 16.64 -25.39
N THR A 228 -25.21 16.99 -24.56
CA THR A 228 -25.02 17.64 -23.27
C THR A 228 -25.40 16.67 -22.16
N VAL A 229 -24.59 16.60 -21.12
CA VAL A 229 -24.83 15.77 -19.94
C VAL A 229 -24.94 16.67 -18.73
N THR A 230 -26.05 16.60 -18.00
CA THR A 230 -26.21 17.30 -16.74
C THR A 230 -25.60 16.49 -15.62
N VAL A 231 -24.74 17.10 -14.83
CA VAL A 231 -24.04 16.49 -13.71
C VAL A 231 -24.65 16.99 -12.41
N THR A 232 -25.01 16.06 -11.52
CA THR A 232 -25.49 16.37 -10.16
C THR A 232 -24.35 16.30 -9.17
N GLN A 233 -24.08 17.43 -8.53
CA GLN A 233 -23.07 17.56 -7.48
C GLN A 233 -23.55 18.57 -6.44
N THR A 234 -23.85 18.10 -5.25
CA THR A 234 -24.44 18.93 -4.18
C THR A 234 -23.48 20.04 -3.75
N ALA A 235 -24.00 21.26 -3.65
CA ALA A 235 -23.30 22.43 -3.11
C ALA A 235 -21.90 22.69 -3.71
N HIS A 236 -21.72 22.49 -5.01
CA HIS A 236 -20.40 22.55 -5.68
C HIS A 236 -19.76 23.94 -5.73
N GLY A 237 -20.53 25.03 -5.61
CA GLY A 237 -20.01 26.39 -5.56
C GLY A 237 -19.30 26.89 -6.83
N LEU A 238 -19.49 26.20 -7.97
CA LEU A 238 -18.86 26.54 -9.23
C LEU A 238 -19.66 27.61 -9.98
N SER A 239 -19.00 28.30 -10.92
CA SER A 239 -19.61 29.30 -11.81
C SER A 239 -19.54 28.80 -13.27
N SER A 240 -20.43 29.30 -14.12
CA SER A 240 -20.40 29.03 -15.56
C SER A 240 -19.04 29.42 -16.15
N GLY A 241 -18.49 28.56 -17.01
CA GLY A 241 -17.14 28.73 -17.54
C GLY A 241 -16.02 28.10 -16.69
N SER A 242 -16.32 27.62 -15.47
CA SER A 242 -15.35 26.85 -14.67
C SER A 242 -15.01 25.52 -15.36
N TYR A 243 -13.84 24.99 -15.03
CA TYR A 243 -13.40 23.69 -15.53
C TYR A 243 -13.64 22.61 -14.48
N VAL A 244 -14.11 21.44 -14.90
CA VAL A 244 -14.18 20.22 -14.10
C VAL A 244 -13.45 19.12 -14.84
N ALA A 245 -12.75 18.28 -14.10
CA ALA A 245 -12.12 17.06 -14.62
C ALA A 245 -12.76 15.84 -13.96
N PHE A 246 -13.34 14.96 -14.75
CA PHE A 246 -13.77 13.65 -14.26
C PHE A 246 -12.60 12.71 -14.35
N LEU A 247 -12.09 12.37 -13.18
CA LEU A 247 -11.03 11.39 -13.02
C LEU A 247 -11.73 10.06 -12.79
N GLY A 248 -11.43 9.07 -13.62
CA GLY A 248 -11.77 7.70 -13.26
C GLY A 248 -11.08 7.41 -11.94
N PRO A 249 -11.76 6.77 -10.97
CA PRO A 249 -11.04 6.19 -9.85
C PRO A 249 -9.99 5.25 -10.44
N SER A 250 -8.85 5.16 -9.75
CA SER A 250 -7.80 4.19 -10.09
C SER A 250 -8.43 2.85 -10.47
N THR A 251 -8.02 2.33 -11.55
CA THR A 251 -8.25 1.08 -12.28
C THR A 251 -9.35 0.09 -11.84
N ASN A 252 -9.94 0.18 -10.66
CA ASN A 252 -10.89 -0.82 -10.13
C ASN A 252 -12.31 -0.35 -9.83
N THR A 253 -12.62 0.94 -9.95
CA THR A 253 -14.02 1.38 -9.88
C THR A 253 -14.32 2.31 -11.04
N PRO A 254 -15.01 1.85 -12.08
CA PRO A 254 -15.38 2.70 -13.21
C PRO A 254 -16.27 3.86 -12.74
N ILE A 255 -16.19 5.02 -13.42
CA ILE A 255 -17.15 6.13 -13.27
C ILE A 255 -18.58 5.56 -13.33
N TYR A 256 -18.72 4.45 -14.07
CA TYR A 256 -19.93 3.61 -14.09
C TYR A 256 -19.53 2.15 -14.38
N SER A 257 -20.38 1.22 -13.97
CA SER A 257 -20.13 -0.24 -14.01
C SER A 257 -20.17 -0.85 -15.43
N THR A 258 -20.53 -0.06 -16.44
CA THR A 258 -20.65 -0.54 -17.83
C THR A 258 -19.65 0.16 -18.74
N PRO A 259 -19.19 -0.47 -19.83
CA PRO A 259 -18.27 0.13 -20.79
C PRO A 259 -18.81 1.39 -21.49
N ALA A 260 -20.12 1.55 -21.53
CA ALA A 260 -20.79 2.72 -22.08
C ALA A 260 -22.03 3.06 -21.23
N PHE A 261 -22.28 4.36 -21.04
CA PHE A 261 -23.46 4.86 -20.36
C PHE A 261 -24.37 5.57 -21.38
N ASN A 262 -25.57 5.05 -21.60
CA ASN A 262 -26.53 5.56 -22.60
C ASN A 262 -25.89 5.78 -23.99
N GLY A 263 -25.05 4.85 -24.43
CA GLY A 263 -24.32 4.95 -25.70
C GLY A 263 -23.09 5.86 -25.68
N ILE A 264 -22.77 6.50 -24.54
CA ILE A 264 -21.58 7.33 -24.39
C ILE A 264 -20.43 6.45 -23.90
N PRO A 265 -19.31 6.34 -24.64
CA PRO A 265 -18.15 5.61 -24.20
C PRO A 265 -17.57 6.20 -22.89
N LYS A 266 -17.07 5.36 -22.02
CA LYS A 266 -16.43 5.78 -20.77
C LYS A 266 -15.34 6.84 -21.00
N ALA A 267 -14.51 6.64 -22.01
CA ALA A 267 -13.44 7.57 -22.38
C ALA A 267 -13.97 8.98 -22.73
N ALA A 268 -15.18 9.10 -23.25
CA ALA A 268 -15.78 10.38 -23.59
C ALA A 268 -16.27 11.19 -22.39
N LEU A 269 -16.42 10.55 -21.21
CA LEU A 269 -16.70 11.23 -19.94
C LEU A 269 -15.46 11.39 -19.06
N GLN A 270 -14.32 10.80 -19.44
CA GLN A 270 -13.04 10.99 -18.79
C GLN A 270 -12.33 12.19 -19.42
N GLY A 271 -12.04 13.21 -18.64
CA GLY A 271 -11.32 14.39 -19.14
C GLY A 271 -11.76 15.69 -18.47
N THR A 272 -11.28 16.79 -19.02
CA THR A 272 -11.59 18.13 -18.54
C THR A 272 -12.68 18.78 -19.39
N PHE A 273 -13.71 19.29 -18.75
CA PHE A 273 -14.87 19.94 -19.36
C PHE A 273 -15.06 21.35 -18.87
N VAL A 274 -15.51 22.24 -19.74
CA VAL A 274 -16.04 23.56 -19.36
C VAL A 274 -17.52 23.38 -19.02
N ILE A 275 -17.92 23.88 -17.86
CA ILE A 275 -19.31 23.77 -17.41
C ILE A 275 -20.17 24.94 -17.82
N SER A 276 -21.45 24.68 -18.05
CA SER A 276 -22.49 25.61 -18.40
C SER A 276 -23.77 25.32 -17.62
N ASN A 277 -24.79 26.18 -17.72
CA ASN A 277 -26.10 26.02 -17.06
C ASN A 277 -25.98 25.67 -15.57
N VAL A 278 -25.17 26.40 -14.86
CA VAL A 278 -24.82 26.12 -13.46
C VAL A 278 -25.97 26.48 -12.52
N ALA A 279 -26.45 25.54 -11.73
CA ALA A 279 -27.38 25.70 -10.63
C ALA A 279 -26.70 25.30 -9.31
N THR A 280 -27.41 25.45 -8.17
CA THR A 280 -26.82 25.17 -6.84
C THR A 280 -26.21 23.73 -6.72
N ASN A 281 -26.84 22.74 -7.35
CA ASN A 281 -26.46 21.34 -7.24
C ASN A 281 -26.25 20.65 -8.58
N THR A 282 -26.28 21.37 -9.69
CA THR A 282 -26.14 20.77 -11.04
C THR A 282 -25.41 21.73 -11.98
N TYR A 283 -24.75 21.15 -12.95
CA TYR A 283 -24.15 21.87 -14.10
C TYR A 283 -24.15 20.97 -15.34
N ASP A 284 -24.03 21.56 -16.51
CA ASP A 284 -23.96 20.85 -17.77
C ASP A 284 -22.53 20.80 -18.31
N ILE A 285 -22.16 19.67 -18.87
CA ILE A 285 -20.96 19.46 -19.67
C ILE A 285 -21.33 19.10 -21.11
N LYS A 286 -20.46 19.45 -22.07
CA LYS A 286 -20.60 19.08 -23.47
C LYS A 286 -19.72 17.90 -23.78
N LEU A 287 -20.30 16.86 -24.42
CA LEU A 287 -19.53 15.70 -24.84
C LEU A 287 -18.51 16.06 -25.93
N PRO A 288 -17.42 15.27 -26.07
CA PRO A 288 -16.37 15.54 -27.03
C PRO A 288 -16.88 15.67 -28.47
N GLU A 289 -16.26 16.58 -29.19
CA GLU A 289 -16.44 16.76 -30.64
C GLU A 289 -15.31 16.05 -31.36
N GLU A 290 -15.65 15.17 -32.28
CA GLU A 290 -14.70 14.40 -33.07
C GLU A 290 -14.68 14.85 -34.52
N PRO A 291 -13.50 14.96 -35.16
CA PRO A 291 -13.38 15.26 -36.55
C PRO A 291 -13.65 14.03 -37.43
N ALA A 292 -14.09 14.25 -38.65
CA ALA A 292 -14.19 13.21 -39.67
C ALA A 292 -12.84 12.50 -39.88
N GLY A 293 -12.85 11.18 -39.96
CA GLY A 293 -11.67 10.30 -39.94
C GLY A 293 -11.45 9.59 -38.62
N SER A 294 -12.01 10.14 -37.50
CA SER A 294 -11.90 9.54 -36.16
C SER A 294 -13.19 8.92 -35.63
N PHE A 295 -14.32 9.01 -36.36
CA PHE A 295 -15.56 8.46 -35.87
C PHE A 295 -15.48 6.95 -35.63
N THR A 296 -16.03 6.51 -34.50
CA THR A 296 -16.11 5.10 -34.11
C THR A 296 -17.37 4.50 -34.76
N ILE A 297 -17.20 3.43 -35.56
CA ILE A 297 -18.32 2.74 -36.22
C ILE A 297 -19.25 2.15 -35.14
N GLY A 298 -20.56 2.36 -35.31
CA GLY A 298 -21.60 1.96 -34.36
C GLY A 298 -21.88 2.97 -33.23
N GLN A 299 -21.05 4.02 -33.07
CA GLN A 299 -21.28 5.10 -32.13
C GLN A 299 -22.29 6.12 -32.68
N THR A 300 -23.14 6.64 -31.79
CA THR A 300 -24.11 7.71 -32.16
C THR A 300 -23.48 9.09 -32.06
N TYR A 301 -23.67 9.89 -33.06
CA TYR A 301 -23.14 11.24 -33.17
C TYR A 301 -24.23 12.24 -33.58
N THR A 302 -24.02 13.51 -33.26
CA THR A 302 -24.77 14.66 -33.76
C THR A 302 -23.85 15.56 -34.56
N ILE A 303 -24.16 15.83 -35.82
CA ILE A 303 -23.34 16.70 -36.66
C ILE A 303 -23.18 18.07 -36.00
N ALA A 304 -21.95 18.48 -35.76
CA ALA A 304 -21.59 19.82 -35.25
C ALA A 304 -21.36 20.76 -36.41
N THR A 305 -20.45 20.39 -37.31
CA THR A 305 -20.18 21.17 -38.54
C THR A 305 -20.14 20.22 -39.73
N ALA A 306 -20.76 20.61 -40.84
CA ALA A 306 -20.77 19.77 -42.06
C ALA A 306 -19.39 19.72 -42.73
N GLY A 307 -18.70 20.87 -42.81
CA GLY A 307 -17.46 20.97 -43.57
C GLY A 307 -17.54 20.42 -44.97
N THR A 308 -16.52 19.70 -45.38
CA THR A 308 -16.46 18.95 -46.65
C THR A 308 -16.87 17.46 -46.51
N THR A 309 -17.32 17.05 -45.33
CA THR A 309 -17.64 15.66 -45.03
C THR A 309 -19.04 15.28 -45.56
N SER A 310 -19.13 14.13 -46.27
CA SER A 310 -20.39 13.53 -46.61
C SER A 310 -20.86 12.63 -45.47
N PHE A 311 -21.63 13.19 -44.54
CA PHE A 311 -22.23 12.41 -43.45
C PHE A 311 -23.29 11.43 -43.92
N THR A 312 -23.93 11.70 -45.05
CA THR A 312 -24.87 10.74 -45.64
C THR A 312 -24.19 9.45 -46.10
N ALA A 313 -22.93 9.49 -46.48
CA ALA A 313 -22.17 8.31 -46.86
C ALA A 313 -21.79 7.42 -45.66
N ILE A 314 -21.90 7.97 -44.42
CA ILE A 314 -21.55 7.28 -43.20
C ILE A 314 -22.72 7.14 -42.21
N GLY A 315 -23.97 7.13 -42.73
CA GLY A 315 -25.16 6.78 -41.97
C GLY A 315 -26.08 7.91 -41.54
N ALA A 316 -25.77 9.16 -41.85
CA ALA A 316 -26.65 10.28 -41.55
C ALA A 316 -27.77 10.44 -42.58
N ALA A 317 -28.95 10.92 -42.16
CA ALA A 317 -30.06 11.18 -43.07
C ALA A 317 -29.79 12.38 -44.00
N ASN A 318 -28.99 13.34 -43.55
CA ASN A 318 -28.55 14.53 -44.30
C ASN A 318 -27.24 15.07 -43.75
N ASN A 319 -26.69 16.11 -44.40
CA ASN A 319 -25.43 16.76 -43.94
C ASN A 319 -25.67 18.02 -43.09
N THR A 320 -26.85 18.19 -42.51
CA THR A 320 -27.20 19.40 -41.75
C THR A 320 -26.71 19.29 -40.30
N PRO A 321 -26.07 20.35 -39.75
CA PRO A 321 -25.76 20.40 -38.30
C PRO A 321 -27.00 20.13 -37.45
N GLY A 322 -26.85 19.36 -36.37
CA GLY A 322 -27.93 18.90 -35.51
C GLY A 322 -28.55 17.57 -35.94
N THR A 323 -28.19 17.00 -37.08
CA THR A 323 -28.66 15.67 -37.49
C THR A 323 -27.95 14.59 -36.65
N VAL A 324 -28.75 13.73 -36.00
CA VAL A 324 -28.27 12.57 -35.25
C VAL A 324 -28.11 11.39 -36.19
N PHE A 325 -27.01 10.67 -36.09
CA PHE A 325 -26.73 9.47 -36.90
C PHE A 325 -25.90 8.44 -36.14
N ILE A 326 -25.96 7.19 -36.57
CA ILE A 326 -25.05 6.13 -36.13
C ILE A 326 -24.00 5.99 -37.21
N ALA A 327 -22.72 6.14 -36.80
CA ALA A 327 -21.63 6.07 -37.77
C ALA A 327 -21.48 4.65 -38.35
N THR A 328 -21.58 4.54 -39.68
CA THR A 328 -21.30 3.30 -40.44
C THR A 328 -19.90 3.31 -41.05
N GLY A 329 -19.17 4.41 -40.92
CA GLY A 329 -17.79 4.61 -41.39
C GLY A 329 -17.11 5.75 -40.66
N ARG A 330 -15.79 5.83 -40.79
CA ARG A 330 -14.98 6.84 -40.10
C ARG A 330 -15.13 8.26 -40.64
N GLY A 331 -15.68 8.37 -41.82
CA GLY A 331 -15.78 9.62 -42.56
C GLY A 331 -14.43 10.13 -43.10
N SER A 332 -14.53 11.16 -43.97
CA SER A 332 -13.38 11.92 -44.43
C SER A 332 -13.81 13.36 -44.70
N GLY A 333 -12.89 14.28 -44.69
CA GLY A 333 -13.18 15.71 -44.89
C GLY A 333 -12.97 16.52 -43.61
N THR A 334 -13.56 17.75 -43.55
CA THR A 334 -13.32 18.72 -42.44
C THR A 334 -14.52 18.86 -41.50
N GLY A 335 -15.56 18.04 -41.65
CA GLY A 335 -16.74 18.04 -40.79
C GLY A 335 -16.44 17.47 -39.42
N THR A 336 -17.25 17.86 -38.43
CA THR A 336 -17.14 17.40 -37.05
C THR A 336 -18.50 16.97 -36.49
N ALA A 337 -18.51 16.09 -35.50
CA ALA A 337 -19.74 15.68 -34.84
C ALA A 337 -19.48 15.42 -33.33
N TYR A 338 -20.48 15.72 -32.50
CA TYR A 338 -20.43 15.43 -31.05
C TYR A 338 -20.84 13.99 -30.79
N ILE A 339 -20.14 13.32 -29.87
CA ILE A 339 -20.64 12.07 -29.26
C ILE A 339 -22.01 12.34 -28.64
N THR A 340 -22.95 11.42 -28.81
CA THR A 340 -24.36 11.68 -28.50
C THR A 340 -24.95 10.51 -27.71
N ALA A 341 -25.79 10.83 -26.72
CA ALA A 341 -26.49 9.84 -25.91
C ALA A 341 -27.65 9.21 -26.70
N THR A 342 -27.80 7.92 -26.61
CA THR A 342 -28.86 7.13 -27.27
C THR A 342 -30.15 7.09 -26.47
N SER A 343 -30.12 7.35 -25.16
CA SER A 343 -31.29 7.29 -24.29
C SER A 343 -31.25 8.38 -23.21
N ALA A 344 -32.42 8.66 -22.65
CA ALA A 344 -32.58 9.61 -21.53
C ALA A 344 -32.71 8.84 -20.22
N SER A 345 -31.70 8.94 -19.36
CA SER A 345 -31.77 8.42 -17.98
C SER A 345 -30.67 9.01 -17.12
N SER A 346 -30.82 8.92 -15.80
CA SER A 346 -29.74 9.17 -14.85
C SER A 346 -28.95 7.89 -14.62
N GLY A 347 -27.65 8.00 -14.46
CA GLY A 347 -26.80 6.85 -14.22
C GLY A 347 -25.33 7.25 -14.03
N GLY A 348 -24.45 6.26 -14.26
CA GLY A 348 -23.01 6.45 -14.19
C GLY A 348 -22.40 6.01 -12.86
N GLY A 349 -23.16 5.34 -11.99
CA GLY A 349 -22.65 4.84 -10.72
C GLY A 349 -22.18 5.95 -9.78
N SER A 350 -21.00 5.80 -9.16
CA SER A 350 -20.32 6.86 -8.38
C SER A 350 -19.16 7.42 -9.19
N GLY A 351 -19.11 8.74 -9.34
CA GLY A 351 -18.04 9.43 -10.04
C GLY A 351 -17.14 10.21 -9.11
N ILE A 352 -15.96 10.60 -9.60
CA ILE A 352 -15.05 11.52 -8.90
C ILE A 352 -14.81 12.70 -9.82
N VAL A 353 -14.95 13.91 -9.27
CA VAL A 353 -14.67 15.15 -9.97
C VAL A 353 -13.52 15.90 -9.30
N ALA A 354 -12.60 16.42 -10.09
CA ALA A 354 -11.58 17.36 -9.65
C ALA A 354 -11.72 18.67 -10.44
N TYR A 355 -11.31 19.77 -9.83
CA TYR A 355 -11.37 21.09 -10.48
C TYR A 355 -9.97 21.50 -10.92
N PRO A 356 -9.68 21.64 -12.22
CA PRO A 356 -8.47 22.30 -12.66
C PRO A 356 -8.50 23.75 -12.21
N GLN A 357 -7.64 24.14 -11.30
CA GLN A 357 -7.53 25.53 -10.85
C GLN A 357 -6.30 26.18 -11.46
N TYR A 358 -6.49 26.94 -12.53
CA TYR A 358 -5.51 27.93 -12.97
C TYR A 358 -5.69 29.22 -12.16
N GLY A 359 -4.75 29.47 -11.22
CA GLY A 359 -4.54 30.81 -10.68
C GLY A 359 -5.52 31.33 -9.63
N SER A 360 -6.26 30.49 -8.91
CA SER A 360 -7.24 31.00 -7.92
C SER A 360 -6.63 31.38 -6.56
N ARG A 361 -5.32 31.16 -6.33
CA ARG A 361 -4.62 31.60 -5.10
C ARG A 361 -3.32 32.31 -5.44
N GLY A 362 -3.07 33.44 -4.75
CA GLY A 362 -1.84 34.21 -4.90
C GLY A 362 -0.59 33.38 -4.53
N TRP A 363 0.54 33.72 -5.14
CA TRP A 363 1.85 33.20 -4.80
C TRP A 363 2.11 33.38 -3.29
N GLY A 364 2.47 32.29 -2.59
CA GLY A 364 2.74 32.33 -1.15
C GLY A 364 1.55 32.02 -0.24
N THR A 365 0.36 31.75 -0.77
CA THR A 365 -0.77 31.29 0.05
C THR A 365 -0.62 29.81 0.34
N ALA A 366 -0.43 29.45 1.59
CA ALA A 366 -0.43 28.06 2.01
C ALA A 366 -1.76 27.39 1.64
N ALA A 367 -1.71 26.18 1.09
CA ALA A 367 -2.92 25.39 0.82
C ALA A 367 -3.66 25.16 2.16
N SER A 368 -4.91 25.56 2.26
CA SER A 368 -5.71 25.48 3.49
C SER A 368 -6.02 24.04 3.94
N THR A 369 -5.67 23.04 3.12
CA THR A 369 -5.91 21.60 3.38
C THR A 369 -4.84 20.71 2.76
N GLY A 370 -3.65 21.24 2.49
CA GLY A 370 -2.61 20.57 1.72
C GLY A 370 -1.68 19.68 2.52
N ILE A 371 -2.14 19.03 3.57
CA ILE A 371 -1.36 17.96 4.20
C ILE A 371 -1.56 16.73 3.33
N ALA A 372 -0.50 16.33 2.63
CA ALA A 372 -0.43 15.01 2.02
C ALA A 372 -0.76 13.95 3.10
N GLY A 373 -1.81 13.19 2.89
CA GLY A 373 -2.15 12.09 3.79
C GLY A 373 -1.11 10.99 3.62
N SER A 374 -0.31 10.74 4.64
CA SER A 374 0.62 9.61 4.63
C SER A 374 -0.15 8.30 4.73
N ILE A 375 0.34 7.28 4.02
CA ILE A 375 -0.17 5.92 4.18
C ILE A 375 0.06 5.43 5.61
N ARG A 376 -0.92 4.69 6.16
CA ARG A 376 -0.74 4.00 7.43
C ARG A 376 0.24 2.84 7.26
N LEU A 377 1.41 2.97 7.87
CA LEU A 377 2.41 1.92 8.00
C LEU A 377 2.60 1.58 9.47
N TRP A 378 2.74 0.30 9.76
CA TRP A 378 3.12 -0.22 11.07
C TRP A 378 4.54 -0.77 11.00
N SER A 379 5.34 -0.46 11.98
CA SER A 379 6.55 -1.20 12.29
C SER A 379 6.25 -2.20 13.40
N ASN A 380 6.84 -3.36 13.31
CA ASN A 380 6.63 -4.47 14.22
C ASN A 380 7.90 -5.29 14.35
N ASP A 381 8.16 -5.74 15.56
CA ASP A 381 9.28 -6.64 15.87
C ASP A 381 8.98 -7.36 17.18
N ASN A 382 9.58 -8.51 17.43
CA ASN A 382 9.39 -9.23 18.69
C ASN A 382 10.49 -8.91 19.70
N TYR A 383 10.11 -8.82 20.97
CA TYR A 383 10.99 -8.66 22.12
C TYR A 383 10.85 -9.89 23.02
N GLY A 384 11.63 -10.94 22.73
CA GLY A 384 11.38 -12.26 23.28
C GLY A 384 10.08 -12.86 22.73
N ALA A 385 9.17 -13.27 23.61
CA ALA A 385 7.84 -13.75 23.26
C ALA A 385 6.87 -12.59 22.94
N ASP A 386 7.11 -11.41 23.49
CA ASP A 386 6.25 -10.24 23.37
C ASP A 386 6.41 -9.54 22.01
N LEU A 387 5.42 -8.75 21.60
CA LEU A 387 5.41 -8.00 20.34
C LEU A 387 5.46 -6.49 20.60
N VAL A 388 6.40 -5.81 19.93
CA VAL A 388 6.50 -4.35 19.90
C VAL A 388 5.96 -3.86 18.57
N ILE A 389 5.03 -2.92 18.61
CA ILE A 389 4.44 -2.31 17.41
C ILE A 389 4.39 -0.79 17.52
N ALA A 390 4.54 -0.12 16.40
CA ALA A 390 4.33 1.32 16.34
C ALA A 390 3.75 1.72 14.98
N PRO A 391 2.68 2.51 14.96
CA PRO A 391 2.25 3.17 13.73
C PRO A 391 3.22 4.29 13.41
N ARG A 392 3.60 4.44 12.15
CA ARG A 392 4.55 5.48 11.73
C ARG A 392 4.05 6.88 12.15
N GLY A 393 4.87 7.60 12.88
CA GLY A 393 4.54 8.89 13.48
C GLY A 393 3.76 8.82 14.78
N GLY A 394 3.51 7.63 15.31
CA GLY A 394 2.76 7.39 16.54
C GLY A 394 3.59 6.83 17.68
N PRO A 395 2.97 6.57 18.83
CA PRO A 395 3.61 6.01 20.01
C PRO A 395 3.95 4.52 19.85
N ILE A 396 4.78 4.03 20.77
CA ILE A 396 5.15 2.61 20.85
C ILE A 396 4.09 1.88 21.68
N TYR A 397 3.62 0.76 21.13
CA TYR A 397 2.72 -0.17 21.80
C TYR A 397 3.40 -1.51 22.02
N TYR A 398 2.96 -2.20 23.06
CA TYR A 398 3.55 -3.45 23.50
C TYR A 398 2.44 -4.46 23.79
N TRP A 399 2.50 -5.61 23.15
CA TRP A 399 1.61 -6.74 23.41
C TRP A 399 2.39 -7.79 24.20
N GLN A 400 1.78 -8.26 25.31
CA GLN A 400 2.39 -9.22 26.21
C GLN A 400 1.80 -10.61 25.98
N ASP A 401 2.64 -11.55 25.61
CA ASP A 401 2.28 -12.94 25.39
C ASP A 401 1.61 -13.58 26.62
N SER A 402 2.13 -13.31 27.79
CA SER A 402 1.63 -13.80 29.07
C SER A 402 0.17 -13.45 29.36
N LEU A 403 -0.40 -12.43 28.70
CA LEU A 403 -1.80 -12.01 28.85
C LEU A 403 -2.71 -12.69 27.80
N GLY A 404 -2.15 -13.37 26.82
CA GLY A 404 -2.85 -14.10 25.76
C GLY A 404 -3.32 -13.25 24.59
N VAL A 405 -3.65 -13.93 23.48
CA VAL A 405 -3.99 -13.31 22.18
C VAL A 405 -5.27 -12.47 22.16
N SER A 406 -6.14 -12.62 23.15
CA SER A 406 -7.40 -11.86 23.27
C SER A 406 -7.23 -10.49 23.92
N VAL A 407 -6.02 -10.18 24.44
CA VAL A 407 -5.72 -8.90 25.08
C VAL A 407 -5.09 -7.96 24.09
N ARG A 408 -5.59 -6.73 24.02
CA ARG A 408 -5.11 -5.69 23.12
C ARG A 408 -3.74 -5.19 23.53
N ALA A 409 -2.93 -4.77 22.55
CA ALA A 409 -1.67 -4.10 22.81
C ALA A 409 -1.86 -2.81 23.61
N SER A 410 -1.00 -2.56 24.58
CA SER A 410 -1.04 -1.39 25.46
C SER A 410 0.09 -0.42 25.11
N SER A 411 -0.13 0.89 25.35
CA SER A 411 0.96 1.86 25.20
C SER A 411 2.12 1.49 26.13
N LEU A 412 3.34 1.44 25.59
CA LEU A 412 4.55 1.17 26.37
C LEU A 412 4.74 2.18 27.50
N ALA A 413 4.33 3.44 27.28
CA ALA A 413 4.30 4.46 28.31
C ALA A 413 3.38 4.11 29.50
N THR A 414 2.19 3.56 29.19
CA THR A 414 1.25 3.09 30.24
C THR A 414 1.82 1.91 31.01
N LEU A 415 2.43 0.96 30.31
CA LEU A 415 3.07 -0.20 30.96
C LEU A 415 4.26 0.22 31.82
N ALA A 416 5.08 1.17 31.38
CA ALA A 416 6.16 1.73 32.18
C ALA A 416 5.66 2.37 33.50
N ASN A 417 4.58 3.17 33.41
CA ASN A 417 3.94 3.75 34.60
C ASN A 417 3.37 2.70 35.58
N ALA A 418 2.97 1.54 35.06
CA ALA A 418 2.46 0.43 35.85
C ALA A 418 3.57 -0.48 36.40
N ALA A 419 4.74 -0.49 35.77
CA ALA A 419 5.88 -1.33 36.16
C ALA A 419 6.54 -0.79 37.43
N GLN A 420 6.16 -1.33 38.57
CA GLN A 420 6.59 -0.85 39.90
C GLN A 420 8.05 -1.16 40.18
N LEU A 421 8.81 -0.14 40.59
CA LEU A 421 10.20 -0.21 41.06
C LEU A 421 10.26 -0.40 42.57
N ALA A 422 9.49 0.42 43.29
CA ALA A 422 9.50 0.45 44.75
C ALA A 422 8.10 0.81 45.30
N SER A 423 7.86 0.40 46.54
CA SER A 423 6.74 0.89 47.34
C SER A 423 7.29 1.31 48.69
N SER A 424 6.91 2.48 49.15
CA SER A 424 7.37 3.02 50.45
C SER A 424 6.31 3.91 51.10
N THR A 425 6.20 3.87 52.38
CA THR A 425 5.47 4.92 53.11
C THR A 425 6.29 6.20 53.08
N ALA A 426 5.62 7.35 53.04
CA ALA A 426 6.29 8.65 52.99
C ALA A 426 5.69 9.62 54.01
N THR A 427 6.47 10.58 54.43
CA THR A 427 6.04 11.72 55.29
C THR A 427 6.28 13.02 54.54
N PHE A 428 5.29 13.89 54.50
CA PHE A 428 5.37 15.21 53.88
C PHE A 428 4.24 16.12 54.36
N ALA A 429 4.47 17.43 54.27
CA ALA A 429 3.46 18.45 54.49
C ALA A 429 2.68 18.75 53.21
N GLY A 430 1.55 19.46 53.31
CA GLY A 430 0.84 19.97 52.14
C GLY A 430 1.72 20.97 51.39
N SER A 431 1.60 20.95 50.05
CA SER A 431 2.42 21.77 49.14
C SER A 431 3.93 21.51 49.21
N ALA A 432 4.34 20.30 49.60
CA ALA A 432 5.74 19.93 49.71
C ALA A 432 6.29 19.53 48.30
N SER A 433 7.45 20.05 47.96
CA SER A 433 8.22 19.65 46.77
C SER A 433 9.18 18.50 47.05
N THR A 434 9.22 17.99 48.27
CA THR A 434 10.09 16.88 48.72
C THR A 434 9.31 16.01 49.69
N ILE A 435 9.42 14.70 49.52
CA ILE A 435 8.83 13.72 50.45
C ILE A 435 9.93 12.93 51.13
N THR A 436 9.71 12.50 52.38
CA THR A 436 10.66 11.63 53.11
C THR A 436 10.10 10.21 53.10
N VAL A 437 10.80 9.28 52.45
CA VAL A 437 10.40 7.87 52.34
C VAL A 437 11.02 7.01 53.44
N SER A 438 10.29 5.99 53.86
CA SER A 438 10.79 5.03 54.87
C SER A 438 11.77 4.00 54.28
N ASN A 439 11.61 3.65 53.00
CA ASN A 439 12.49 2.73 52.28
C ASN A 439 12.87 3.33 50.92
N PRO A 440 14.12 3.82 50.77
CA PRO A 440 14.60 4.43 49.54
C PRO A 440 15.11 3.43 48.50
N ASN A 441 15.11 2.11 48.80
CA ASN A 441 15.64 1.11 47.86
C ASN A 441 14.87 1.05 46.56
N ASN A 442 15.58 0.95 45.44
CA ASN A 442 15.08 0.90 44.08
C ASN A 442 14.32 2.15 43.62
N ILE A 443 14.30 3.25 44.39
CA ILE A 443 13.84 4.53 43.90
C ILE A 443 14.92 5.12 42.99
N LEU A 444 14.55 5.51 41.80
CA LEU A 444 15.44 6.07 40.79
C LEU A 444 15.06 7.52 40.46
N PRO A 445 16.02 8.38 40.07
CA PRO A 445 15.68 9.63 39.42
C PRO A 445 14.73 9.41 38.29
N TYR A 446 13.79 10.33 38.11
CA TYR A 446 12.72 10.28 37.11
C TYR A 446 11.71 9.15 37.28
N SER A 447 11.68 8.41 38.39
CA SER A 447 10.59 7.47 38.65
C SER A 447 9.25 8.21 38.76
N TYR A 448 8.21 7.65 38.15
CA TYR A 448 6.83 8.12 38.27
C TYR A 448 6.32 7.81 39.67
N VAL A 449 5.68 8.78 40.30
CA VAL A 449 5.21 8.66 41.69
C VAL A 449 3.70 8.71 41.73
N THR A 450 3.10 7.74 42.39
CA THR A 450 1.64 7.69 42.60
C THR A 450 1.30 7.45 44.08
N GLY A 451 0.19 8.03 44.51
CA GLY A 451 -0.32 7.90 45.85
C GLY A 451 -1.23 9.06 46.23
N THR A 452 -1.82 8.99 47.41
CA THR A 452 -2.73 10.03 47.90
C THR A 452 -2.00 11.38 48.02
N ASN A 453 -2.66 12.45 47.57
CA ASN A 453 -2.10 13.82 47.56
C ASN A 453 -0.89 14.04 46.63
N ILE A 454 -0.58 13.11 45.74
CA ILE A 454 0.42 13.28 44.66
C ILE A 454 -0.33 13.64 43.37
N PRO A 455 -0.07 14.80 42.73
CA PRO A 455 -0.66 15.15 41.46
C PRO A 455 -0.31 14.12 40.38
N THR A 456 -1.24 13.83 39.49
CA THR A 456 -1.00 12.95 38.31
C THR A 456 0.14 13.51 37.46
N GLY A 457 1.04 12.64 37.01
CA GLY A 457 2.23 13.05 36.23
C GLY A 457 3.44 13.45 37.06
N THR A 458 3.38 13.35 38.37
CA THR A 458 4.54 13.66 39.27
C THR A 458 5.63 12.60 39.14
N TYR A 459 6.87 13.03 39.00
CA TYR A 459 8.06 12.16 39.00
C TYR A 459 9.14 12.66 39.95
N VAL A 460 10.07 11.77 40.31
CA VAL A 460 11.27 12.07 41.12
C VAL A 460 12.22 12.92 40.28
N THR A 461 12.67 14.05 40.77
CA THR A 461 13.57 14.94 39.98
C THR A 461 14.97 14.36 39.82
N SER A 462 15.75 14.94 38.87
CA SER A 462 17.18 14.61 38.68
C SER A 462 18.07 14.88 39.87
N ALA A 463 17.62 15.71 40.81
CA ALA A 463 18.37 16.03 42.05
C ALA A 463 18.35 14.89 43.07
N TYR A 464 17.55 13.84 42.83
CA TYR A 464 17.50 12.70 43.77
C TYR A 464 18.81 11.89 43.75
N VAL A 465 19.32 11.61 44.92
CA VAL A 465 20.47 10.70 45.08
C VAL A 465 19.93 9.31 45.46
N PRO A 466 20.12 8.27 44.65
CA PRO A 466 19.65 6.92 44.95
C PRO A 466 20.10 6.46 46.35
N GLY A 467 19.16 5.91 47.11
CA GLY A 467 19.38 5.53 48.50
C GLY A 467 19.12 6.64 49.53
N SER A 468 18.84 7.87 49.10
CA SER A 468 18.43 8.95 50.00
C SER A 468 16.98 8.80 50.44
N THR A 469 16.68 8.99 51.71
CA THR A 469 15.28 9.04 52.20
C THR A 469 14.54 10.32 51.76
N SER A 470 15.25 11.35 51.35
CA SER A 470 14.69 12.62 50.88
C SER A 470 14.50 12.55 49.36
N VAL A 471 13.25 12.49 48.90
CA VAL A 471 12.89 12.34 47.51
C VAL A 471 12.26 13.63 46.97
N PRO A 472 12.96 14.39 46.11
CA PRO A 472 12.44 15.62 45.52
C PRO A 472 11.49 15.28 44.36
N LEU A 473 10.34 15.98 44.28
CA LEU A 473 9.28 15.77 43.31
C LEU A 473 9.22 16.89 42.28
N SER A 474 8.76 16.55 41.07
CA SER A 474 8.57 17.50 39.98
C SER A 474 7.34 18.41 40.19
N ALA A 475 6.39 17.99 40.99
CA ALA A 475 5.20 18.77 41.36
C ALA A 475 5.01 18.72 42.90
N ALA A 476 4.51 19.82 43.47
CA ALA A 476 4.23 19.89 44.90
C ALA A 476 2.98 19.04 45.24
N THR A 477 2.99 18.43 46.43
CA THR A 477 1.87 17.65 46.95
C THR A 477 0.64 18.53 47.18
N THR A 478 -0.56 17.97 47.02
CA THR A 478 -1.84 18.70 47.17
C THR A 478 -2.35 18.75 48.59
N GLY A 479 -1.82 17.91 49.46
CA GLY A 479 -2.17 17.85 50.88
C GLY A 479 -1.08 17.16 51.68
N ALA A 480 -1.21 17.07 53.00
CA ALA A 480 -0.31 16.29 53.84
C ALA A 480 -0.55 14.78 53.62
N ASN A 481 0.45 13.97 53.97
CA ASN A 481 0.30 12.52 53.85
C ASN A 481 -0.63 11.96 54.93
N ASP A 482 -1.19 10.79 54.59
CA ASP A 482 -2.09 10.03 55.48
C ASP A 482 -1.54 8.65 55.88
N ALA A 483 -0.21 8.47 55.82
CA ALA A 483 0.53 7.25 56.15
C ALA A 483 0.27 6.06 55.17
N ASN A 484 -0.28 6.31 53.98
CA ASN A 484 -0.43 5.30 52.94
C ASN A 484 0.90 4.98 52.25
N ALA A 485 0.91 3.86 51.54
CA ALA A 485 2.06 3.51 50.72
C ALA A 485 2.03 4.31 49.39
N TYR A 486 3.17 4.76 48.97
CA TYR A 486 3.42 5.45 47.70
C TYR A 486 4.16 4.50 46.77
N SER A 487 3.73 4.46 45.51
CA SER A 487 4.32 3.60 44.48
C SER A 487 5.24 4.41 43.59
N PHE A 488 6.41 3.87 43.33
CA PHE A 488 7.41 4.39 42.39
C PHE A 488 7.54 3.41 41.23
N SER A 489 7.41 3.91 40.02
CA SER A 489 7.46 3.09 38.81
C SER A 489 8.35 3.75 37.77
N TYR A 490 8.56 3.06 36.61
CA TYR A 490 9.23 3.70 35.49
C TYR A 490 8.40 4.88 34.99
N ALA A 491 9.06 5.90 34.46
CA ALA A 491 8.38 7.10 33.98
C ALA A 491 8.00 6.96 32.49
N GLY A 492 6.79 6.55 32.25
CA GLY A 492 6.25 6.39 30.90
C GLY A 492 6.23 7.69 30.09
N SER A 493 6.23 8.85 30.73
CA SER A 493 6.35 10.15 30.05
C SER A 493 7.66 10.33 29.27
N PHE A 494 8.69 9.54 29.53
CA PHE A 494 9.97 9.56 28.84
C PHE A 494 10.07 8.48 27.74
N VAL A 495 9.13 7.56 27.65
CA VAL A 495 9.00 6.65 26.51
C VAL A 495 8.68 7.49 25.27
N PRO A 496 9.29 7.20 24.10
CA PRO A 496 8.95 7.92 22.87
C PRO A 496 7.43 7.89 22.57
N ASN A 497 6.83 9.06 22.44
CA ASN A 497 5.40 9.22 22.15
C ASN A 497 5.13 9.39 20.64
N SER A 498 6.18 9.48 19.84
CA SER A 498 6.14 9.52 18.38
C SER A 498 7.40 8.88 17.83
N THR A 499 7.25 7.95 16.90
CA THR A 499 8.38 7.31 16.22
C THR A 499 8.04 6.96 14.77
N ASN A 500 9.01 7.03 13.87
CA ASN A 500 8.85 6.59 12.50
C ASN A 500 8.90 5.07 12.34
N GLN A 501 9.73 4.41 13.15
CA GLN A 501 9.88 2.96 13.15
C GLN A 501 10.44 2.50 14.51
N VAL A 502 9.98 1.34 14.93
CA VAL A 502 10.56 0.61 16.07
C VAL A 502 11.25 -0.65 15.55
N ILE A 503 12.41 -0.95 16.11
CA ILE A 503 13.20 -2.17 15.85
C ILE A 503 13.66 -2.71 17.20
N THR A 504 13.77 -4.03 17.31
CA THR A 504 14.39 -4.66 18.47
C THR A 504 15.77 -5.19 18.11
N SER A 505 16.72 -5.02 19.02
CA SER A 505 17.99 -5.76 18.94
C SER A 505 17.84 -7.05 19.74
N SER A 506 17.47 -8.13 19.09
CA SER A 506 17.17 -9.40 19.73
C SER A 506 18.35 -10.00 20.48
N ILE A 507 19.58 -9.79 20.01
CA ILE A 507 20.81 -10.29 20.66
C ILE A 507 21.15 -9.49 21.92
N GLN A 508 21.06 -8.14 21.83
CA GLN A 508 21.41 -7.23 22.92
C GLN A 508 20.21 -6.82 23.76
N GLN A 509 19.00 -7.17 23.36
CA GLN A 509 17.74 -6.89 24.04
C GLN A 509 17.48 -5.40 24.28
N PHE A 510 17.53 -4.60 23.23
CA PHE A 510 17.10 -3.19 23.23
C PHE A 510 15.88 -3.00 22.35
N ILE A 511 15.01 -2.08 22.73
CA ILE A 511 14.01 -1.50 21.84
C ILE A 511 14.58 -0.17 21.32
N ILE A 512 14.60 0.01 20.00
CA ILE A 512 15.20 1.15 19.30
C ILE A 512 14.10 1.88 18.55
N ALA A 513 13.95 3.18 18.81
CA ALA A 513 13.04 4.08 18.13
C ALA A 513 13.80 4.95 17.12
N LEU A 514 13.45 4.85 15.85
CA LEU A 514 14.05 5.60 14.75
C LEU A 514 13.15 6.78 14.39
N GLY A 515 13.68 8.00 14.45
CA GLY A 515 12.91 9.24 14.40
C GLY A 515 11.99 9.32 15.61
N ALA A 516 12.35 10.08 16.61
CA ALA A 516 11.61 10.11 17.86
C ALA A 516 11.61 11.52 18.47
N ASN A 517 10.77 11.75 19.47
CA ASN A 517 10.91 12.94 20.31
C ASN A 517 12.12 12.77 21.26
N SER A 518 12.88 13.85 21.45
CA SER A 518 14.10 13.82 22.27
C SER A 518 13.79 13.67 23.76
N TYR A 519 14.75 13.14 24.48
CA TYR A 519 14.72 13.14 25.93
C TYR A 519 14.92 14.57 26.47
N ASN A 520 14.05 15.00 27.37
CA ASN A 520 14.20 16.25 28.09
C ASN A 520 13.66 16.07 29.50
N PRO A 521 14.54 16.19 30.52
CA PRO A 521 14.14 15.94 31.89
C PRO A 521 13.18 16.99 32.49
N THR A 522 13.12 18.18 31.92
CA THR A 522 12.23 19.25 32.36
C THR A 522 10.93 19.35 31.59
N ASN A 523 10.90 18.81 30.39
CA ASN A 523 9.69 18.75 29.53
C ASN A 523 9.66 17.42 28.77
N PRO A 524 9.04 16.39 29.31
CA PRO A 524 8.93 15.09 28.63
C PRO A 524 8.18 15.14 27.31
N SER A 525 7.30 16.11 27.10
CA SER A 525 6.57 16.32 25.85
C SER A 525 7.37 17.21 24.88
N THR A 526 8.45 16.67 24.33
CA THR A 526 9.28 17.36 23.35
C THR A 526 8.76 17.19 21.93
N ALA A 527 9.15 18.10 21.04
CA ALA A 527 8.83 17.99 19.63
C ALA A 527 9.50 16.77 18.98
N PHE A 528 8.84 16.21 17.99
CA PHE A 528 9.39 15.13 17.18
C PHE A 528 10.65 15.57 16.43
N ASN A 529 11.72 14.79 16.53
CA ASN A 529 12.96 14.99 15.79
C ASN A 529 13.13 13.83 14.78
N PRO A 530 13.00 14.09 13.49
CA PRO A 530 13.04 13.04 12.45
C PRO A 530 14.42 12.37 12.28
N MET A 531 15.49 12.93 12.84
CA MET A 531 16.86 12.41 12.75
C MET A 531 17.34 11.74 14.04
N LEU A 532 16.50 11.69 15.06
CA LEU A 532 16.88 11.16 16.36
C LEU A 532 16.68 9.64 16.44
N VAL A 533 17.67 8.94 16.94
CA VAL A 533 17.59 7.54 17.35
C VAL A 533 17.59 7.48 18.87
N ARG A 534 16.60 6.79 19.45
CA ARG A 534 16.55 6.53 20.90
C ARG A 534 16.47 5.03 21.16
N TRP A 535 16.99 4.60 22.30
CA TRP A 535 16.92 3.21 22.69
C TRP A 535 16.62 3.04 24.19
N SER A 536 15.92 1.96 24.51
CA SER A 536 15.64 1.56 25.90
C SER A 536 16.91 1.13 26.63
N ASP A 537 16.81 0.84 27.92
CA ASP A 537 17.86 0.12 28.62
C ASP A 537 17.93 -1.35 28.16
N GLN A 538 19.10 -1.98 28.38
CA GLN A 538 19.31 -3.40 27.99
C GLN A 538 18.43 -4.30 28.85
N ALA A 539 17.74 -5.24 28.19
CA ALA A 539 16.82 -6.19 28.80
C ALA A 539 15.66 -5.53 29.59
N ASN A 540 15.40 -4.24 29.37
CA ASN A 540 14.34 -3.50 30.06
C ASN A 540 13.59 -2.57 29.12
N PRO A 541 12.40 -2.96 28.65
CA PRO A 541 11.63 -2.17 27.70
C PRO A 541 11.05 -0.88 28.28
N TYR A 542 10.98 -0.74 29.60
CA TYR A 542 10.32 0.37 30.28
C TYR A 542 11.24 1.56 30.59
N GLN A 543 12.57 1.35 30.61
CA GLN A 543 13.54 2.37 30.97
C GLN A 543 14.10 3.11 29.75
N TRP A 544 13.73 4.38 29.64
CA TRP A 544 14.12 5.26 28.52
C TRP A 544 14.86 6.52 28.97
N VAL A 545 15.14 6.62 30.23
CA VAL A 545 15.86 7.77 30.82
C VAL A 545 17.35 7.45 30.86
N PRO A 546 18.21 8.17 30.12
CA PRO A 546 19.64 7.98 30.18
C PRO A 546 20.18 8.29 31.58
N GLN A 547 20.86 7.33 32.16
CA GLN A 547 21.50 7.45 33.50
C GLN A 547 22.89 6.81 33.48
N VAL A 548 23.73 7.20 34.39
CA VAL A 548 25.10 6.65 34.54
C VAL A 548 25.09 5.13 34.85
N THR A 549 23.97 4.64 35.38
CA THR A 549 23.79 3.26 35.83
C THR A 549 23.08 2.36 34.82
N ASN A 550 22.60 2.88 33.69
CA ASN A 550 21.90 2.12 32.67
C ASN A 550 22.51 2.35 31.27
N GLN A 551 21.97 1.68 30.27
CA GLN A 551 22.44 1.76 28.90
C GLN A 551 21.46 2.46 27.98
N SER A 552 20.35 3.03 28.47
CA SER A 552 19.46 3.81 27.65
C SER A 552 20.12 5.09 27.14
N GLY A 553 19.72 5.57 25.97
CA GLY A 553 20.33 6.75 25.38
C GLY A 553 19.65 7.24 24.12
N GLU A 554 20.26 8.27 23.54
CA GLU A 554 19.85 8.84 22.28
C GLU A 554 21.04 9.33 21.46
N TYR A 555 20.89 9.35 20.15
CA TYR A 555 21.86 9.89 19.21
C TYR A 555 21.18 10.58 18.03
N ASN A 556 21.59 11.79 17.71
CA ASN A 556 21.06 12.54 16.58
C ASN A 556 21.95 12.34 15.35
N LEU A 557 21.41 11.74 14.29
CA LEU A 557 22.13 11.59 13.02
C LEU A 557 22.31 12.96 12.37
N THR A 558 23.46 13.16 11.73
CA THR A 558 23.85 14.47 11.20
C THR A 558 23.64 14.64 9.70
N ASN A 559 23.65 13.54 8.92
CA ASN A 559 23.53 13.58 7.47
C ASN A 559 22.14 13.13 7.03
N GLY A 560 21.39 14.03 6.45
CA GLY A 560 20.01 13.85 6.02
C GLY A 560 19.05 14.81 6.71
N SER A 561 17.75 14.67 6.38
CA SER A 561 16.70 15.50 6.97
C SER A 561 15.71 14.68 7.80
N TYR A 562 15.59 13.39 7.53
CA TYR A 562 14.76 12.46 8.29
C TYR A 562 15.21 11.02 8.06
N ILE A 563 14.99 10.17 9.07
CA ILE A 563 15.20 8.73 8.97
C ILE A 563 14.02 8.11 8.22
N MET A 564 14.32 7.42 7.13
CA MET A 564 13.33 6.70 6.35
C MET A 564 12.94 5.39 7.03
N CYS A 565 13.93 4.55 7.30
CA CYS A 565 13.77 3.24 7.94
C CYS A 565 15.08 2.70 8.47
N GLY A 566 15.02 1.60 9.19
CA GLY A 566 16.15 0.76 9.55
C GLY A 566 15.83 -0.71 9.33
N THR A 567 16.87 -1.51 9.14
CA THR A 567 16.80 -2.96 9.00
C THR A 567 17.89 -3.61 9.82
N ALA A 568 17.51 -4.50 10.72
CA ALA A 568 18.46 -5.27 11.51
C ALA A 568 19.13 -6.33 10.61
N THR A 569 20.46 -6.38 10.66
CA THR A 569 21.27 -7.45 10.09
C THR A 569 21.90 -8.26 11.24
N ARG A 570 22.66 -9.27 10.89
CA ARG A 570 23.31 -10.12 11.93
C ARG A 570 24.33 -9.38 12.81
N GLN A 571 24.99 -8.34 12.29
CA GLN A 571 26.11 -7.67 12.97
C GLN A 571 25.81 -6.21 13.28
N GLU A 572 24.89 -5.59 12.59
CA GLU A 572 24.62 -4.16 12.65
C GLU A 572 23.16 -3.86 12.28
N ILE A 573 22.71 -2.69 12.61
CA ILE A 573 21.44 -2.14 12.13
C ILE A 573 21.76 -1.10 11.07
N LEU A 574 21.28 -1.34 9.87
CA LEU A 574 21.38 -0.39 8.76
C LEU A 574 20.25 0.64 8.90
N ILE A 575 20.60 1.92 8.88
CA ILE A 575 19.62 3.02 9.00
C ILE A 575 19.72 3.91 7.77
N TRP A 576 18.66 3.99 7.00
CA TRP A 576 18.55 4.90 5.86
C TRP A 576 17.94 6.23 6.30
N THR A 577 18.62 7.30 5.96
CA THR A 577 18.01 8.62 5.89
C THR A 577 17.51 8.89 4.47
N ASN A 578 16.95 10.05 4.22
CA ASN A 578 16.57 10.43 2.84
C ASN A 578 17.74 10.59 1.88
N SER A 579 18.99 10.61 2.36
CA SER A 579 20.19 10.86 1.54
C SER A 579 21.40 10.00 1.88
N CYS A 580 21.41 9.27 2.98
CA CYS A 580 22.58 8.52 3.48
C CYS A 580 22.18 7.15 4.03
N LEU A 581 23.16 6.26 4.09
CA LEU A 581 23.08 4.99 4.80
C LEU A 581 24.06 5.00 5.98
N TYR A 582 23.56 4.70 7.17
CA TYR A 582 24.33 4.53 8.41
C TYR A 582 24.38 3.07 8.83
N SER A 583 25.48 2.72 9.49
CA SER A 583 25.62 1.51 10.31
C SER A 583 25.53 1.90 11.77
N MET A 584 24.67 1.21 12.53
CA MET A 584 24.56 1.29 13.97
C MET A 584 25.03 -0.04 14.56
N GLN A 585 26.14 -0.02 15.31
CA GLN A 585 26.77 -1.22 15.86
C GLN A 585 26.86 -1.15 17.38
N TYR A 586 26.59 -2.26 18.05
CA TYR A 586 26.74 -2.36 19.49
C TYR A 586 28.22 -2.43 19.86
N VAL A 587 28.67 -1.51 20.70
CA VAL A 587 30.06 -1.39 21.19
C VAL A 587 30.18 -1.58 22.70
N GLY A 588 29.05 -1.69 23.40
CA GLY A 588 29.01 -1.85 24.85
C GLY A 588 29.23 -0.56 25.62
N TYR A 589 29.09 -0.68 26.96
CA TYR A 589 29.28 0.44 27.90
C TYR A 589 30.69 1.01 27.80
N PRO A 590 30.92 2.36 27.86
CA PRO A 590 29.91 3.40 28.14
C PRO A 590 29.20 3.97 26.90
N TYR A 591 29.62 3.64 25.67
CA TYR A 591 29.08 4.26 24.46
C TYR A 591 27.82 3.59 23.92
N VAL A 592 27.58 2.32 24.32
CA VAL A 592 26.46 1.47 23.95
C VAL A 592 26.36 1.20 22.44
N TRP A 593 26.12 2.24 21.63
CA TRP A 593 25.99 2.17 20.20
C TRP A 593 26.96 3.12 19.48
N SER A 594 27.55 2.65 18.39
CA SER A 594 28.38 3.44 17.46
C SER A 594 27.61 3.66 16.17
N PHE A 595 27.70 4.88 15.65
CA PHE A 595 27.05 5.26 14.38
C PHE A 595 28.11 5.68 13.37
N GLN A 596 28.08 5.03 12.21
CA GLN A 596 29.01 5.32 11.12
C GLN A 596 28.26 5.50 9.80
N VAL A 597 28.61 6.54 9.05
CA VAL A 597 28.12 6.70 7.66
C VAL A 597 28.82 5.68 6.76
N LEU A 598 28.02 4.84 6.11
CA LEU A 598 28.53 3.88 5.12
C LEU A 598 28.61 4.47 3.73
N MET A 599 27.62 5.27 3.36
CA MET A 599 27.55 5.93 2.05
C MET A 599 26.63 7.15 2.05
N ASP A 600 27.08 8.22 1.42
CA ASP A 600 26.29 9.41 1.11
C ASP A 600 25.67 9.32 -0.29
N ASN A 601 24.70 10.20 -0.57
CA ASN A 601 23.96 10.29 -1.83
C ASN A 601 23.32 8.97 -2.26
N ILE A 602 22.75 8.26 -1.29
CA ILE A 602 22.03 7.02 -1.50
C ILE A 602 20.60 7.19 -0.98
N SER A 603 19.66 6.59 -1.69
CA SER A 603 18.25 6.68 -1.33
C SER A 603 17.63 5.30 -1.14
N ILE A 604 16.58 5.25 -0.36
CA ILE A 604 15.62 4.15 -0.32
C ILE A 604 14.24 4.70 -0.64
N ILE A 605 13.46 3.97 -1.43
CA ILE A 605 12.21 4.50 -1.96
C ILE A 605 11.08 4.48 -0.92
N SER A 606 11.06 3.46 -0.05
CA SER A 606 10.04 3.26 0.98
C SER A 606 10.62 2.60 2.22
N PRO A 607 9.96 2.71 3.37
CA PRO A 607 10.38 2.04 4.59
C PRO A 607 10.47 0.51 4.49
N ASN A 608 9.65 -0.10 3.63
CA ASN A 608 9.55 -1.56 3.50
C ASN A 608 10.24 -2.10 2.23
N SER A 609 11.11 -1.32 1.56
CA SER A 609 11.73 -1.72 0.29
C SER A 609 13.12 -2.35 0.43
N SER A 610 13.55 -2.70 1.65
CA SER A 610 14.79 -3.43 1.93
C SER A 610 14.53 -4.81 2.50
N VAL A 611 15.37 -5.79 2.12
CA VAL A 611 15.35 -7.15 2.65
C VAL A 611 16.77 -7.68 2.76
N THR A 612 17.05 -8.44 3.82
CA THR A 612 18.34 -9.09 4.02
C THR A 612 18.20 -10.59 3.80
N VAL A 613 18.98 -11.12 2.87
CA VAL A 613 19.04 -12.53 2.53
C VAL A 613 20.52 -12.96 2.48
N ASN A 614 20.87 -14.06 3.14
CA ASN A 614 22.24 -14.61 3.17
C ASN A 614 23.30 -13.54 3.55
N ASN A 615 23.02 -12.69 4.53
CA ASN A 615 23.86 -11.56 4.97
C ASN A 615 24.09 -10.47 3.91
N VAL A 616 23.34 -10.46 2.84
CA VAL A 616 23.32 -9.39 1.84
C VAL A 616 22.00 -8.64 1.97
N THR A 617 22.07 -7.32 2.11
CA THR A 617 20.88 -6.49 2.14
C THR A 617 20.65 -5.88 0.76
N TYR A 618 19.47 -6.13 0.19
CA TYR A 618 19.02 -5.58 -1.10
C TYR A 618 17.94 -4.53 -0.86
N TRP A 619 17.95 -3.44 -1.64
CA TRP A 619 16.87 -2.46 -1.58
C TRP A 619 16.65 -1.72 -2.90
N MET A 620 15.46 -1.19 -3.05
CA MET A 620 15.08 -0.33 -4.15
C MET A 620 15.28 1.14 -3.74
N GLY A 621 16.11 1.86 -4.46
CA GLY A 621 16.25 3.31 -4.36
C GLY A 621 15.21 4.03 -5.21
N LYS A 622 15.39 5.35 -5.41
CA LYS A 622 14.48 6.15 -6.24
C LYS A 622 14.69 5.94 -7.76
N ASP A 623 15.87 5.53 -8.16
CA ASP A 623 16.26 5.39 -9.59
C ASP A 623 17.08 4.14 -9.90
N LYS A 624 17.47 3.38 -8.87
CA LYS A 624 18.35 2.20 -8.97
C LYS A 624 18.06 1.20 -7.87
N PHE A 625 18.53 -0.02 -8.10
CA PHE A 625 18.61 -1.04 -7.07
C PHE A 625 20.03 -1.10 -6.50
N TYR A 626 20.12 -1.44 -5.22
CA TYR A 626 21.37 -1.50 -4.49
C TYR A 626 21.49 -2.79 -3.69
N MET A 627 22.71 -3.13 -3.33
CA MET A 627 23.03 -4.20 -2.39
C MET A 627 24.16 -3.78 -1.44
N TYR A 628 24.15 -4.35 -0.25
CA TYR A 628 25.17 -4.18 0.78
C TYR A 628 25.70 -5.54 1.23
N THR A 629 27.02 -5.70 1.11
CA THR A 629 27.79 -6.90 1.48
C THR A 629 28.98 -6.53 2.39
N GLY A 630 28.81 -5.53 3.24
CA GLY A 630 29.89 -4.82 3.93
C GLY A 630 30.35 -3.57 3.14
N VAL A 631 30.03 -3.48 1.87
CA VAL A 631 30.21 -2.30 1.01
C VAL A 631 28.96 -2.12 0.17
N VAL A 632 28.52 -0.87 0.03
CA VAL A 632 27.35 -0.53 -0.81
C VAL A 632 27.74 -0.61 -2.29
N GLN A 633 26.92 -1.31 -3.06
CA GLN A 633 27.09 -1.46 -4.50
C GLN A 633 25.77 -1.21 -5.22
N THR A 634 25.85 -0.59 -6.40
CA THR A 634 24.71 -0.53 -7.31
C THR A 634 24.50 -1.91 -7.93
N LEU A 635 23.26 -2.40 -7.87
CA LEU A 635 22.85 -3.66 -8.47
C LEU A 635 22.50 -3.42 -9.95
N PRO A 636 23.25 -3.98 -10.90
CA PRO A 636 22.94 -3.83 -12.32
C PRO A 636 21.55 -4.40 -12.63
N CYS A 637 20.73 -3.65 -13.34
CA CYS A 637 19.35 -4.06 -13.65
C CYS A 637 19.06 -3.89 -15.14
N SER A 638 18.67 -4.99 -15.79
CA SER A 638 18.23 -5.02 -17.20
C SER A 638 16.80 -4.50 -17.42
N LEU A 639 16.12 -4.08 -16.35
CA LEU A 639 14.75 -3.57 -16.33
C LEU A 639 14.66 -2.16 -15.72
N ARG A 640 15.80 -1.47 -15.53
CA ARG A 640 15.82 -0.22 -14.79
C ARG A 640 14.89 0.83 -15.37
N GLN A 641 15.00 1.13 -16.65
CA GLN A 641 14.14 2.13 -17.30
C GLN A 641 12.67 1.67 -17.29
N TYR A 642 12.43 0.38 -17.53
CA TYR A 642 11.09 -0.18 -17.55
C TYR A 642 10.37 -0.01 -16.20
N VAL A 643 11.05 -0.25 -15.09
CA VAL A 643 10.48 -0.16 -13.74
C VAL A 643 10.33 1.31 -13.31
N PHE A 644 11.41 2.10 -13.39
CA PHE A 644 11.41 3.45 -12.82
C PHE A 644 10.65 4.49 -13.67
N ASN A 645 10.50 4.27 -14.98
CA ASN A 645 9.62 5.12 -15.81
C ASN A 645 8.13 4.79 -15.63
N ASP A 646 7.81 3.61 -15.14
CA ASP A 646 6.44 3.15 -14.90
C ASP A 646 6.01 3.27 -13.42
N LEU A 647 6.91 3.68 -12.54
CA LEU A 647 6.64 3.80 -11.11
C LEU A 647 5.77 5.03 -10.81
N ASN A 648 4.72 4.85 -10.00
CA ASN A 648 3.96 5.96 -9.44
C ASN A 648 4.69 6.51 -8.20
N GLU A 649 5.40 7.63 -8.35
CA GLU A 649 6.17 8.25 -7.27
C GLU A 649 5.27 8.75 -6.12
N ASP A 650 4.04 9.17 -6.39
CA ASP A 650 3.08 9.59 -5.36
C ASP A 650 2.71 8.42 -4.42
N GLN A 651 2.82 7.19 -4.90
CA GLN A 651 2.56 5.97 -4.15
C GLN A 651 3.83 5.23 -3.70
N ALA A 652 4.99 5.87 -3.76
CA ALA A 652 6.30 5.27 -3.47
C ALA A 652 6.35 4.60 -2.09
N PHE A 653 5.67 5.15 -1.08
CA PHE A 653 5.61 4.56 0.26
C PHE A 653 4.86 3.22 0.35
N GLN A 654 4.12 2.83 -0.69
CA GLN A 654 3.52 1.49 -0.77
C GLN A 654 4.50 0.41 -1.22
N VAL A 655 5.62 0.79 -1.85
CA VAL A 655 6.63 -0.17 -2.31
C VAL A 655 7.13 -1.00 -1.14
N PHE A 656 7.10 -2.31 -1.29
CA PHE A 656 7.67 -3.24 -0.33
C PHE A 656 8.45 -4.32 -1.05
N CYS A 657 9.29 -5.00 -0.30
CA CYS A 657 10.04 -6.15 -0.81
C CYS A 657 9.88 -7.37 0.08
N GLY A 658 10.25 -8.50 -0.47
CA GLY A 658 10.34 -9.76 0.23
C GLY A 658 11.29 -10.72 -0.47
N SER A 659 11.66 -11.78 0.20
CA SER A 659 12.47 -12.83 -0.39
C SER A 659 11.66 -14.11 -0.63
N ASN A 660 12.10 -14.88 -1.62
CA ASN A 660 11.69 -16.25 -1.85
C ASN A 660 12.96 -17.10 -1.92
N GLU A 661 13.43 -17.56 -0.76
CA GLU A 661 14.73 -18.20 -0.62
C GLU A 661 14.80 -19.56 -1.32
N ALA A 662 13.68 -20.26 -1.44
CA ALA A 662 13.61 -21.55 -2.16
C ALA A 662 14.02 -21.40 -3.64
N PHE A 663 13.83 -20.23 -4.21
CA PHE A 663 14.15 -19.90 -5.60
C PHE A 663 15.29 -18.88 -5.75
N ASN A 664 15.92 -18.48 -4.65
CA ASN A 664 17.00 -17.47 -4.61
C ASN A 664 16.56 -16.10 -5.18
N GLU A 665 15.36 -15.66 -4.81
CA GLU A 665 14.73 -14.47 -5.38
C GLU A 665 14.50 -13.39 -4.33
N VAL A 666 14.69 -12.13 -4.76
CA VAL A 666 14.21 -10.93 -4.08
C VAL A 666 13.16 -10.28 -4.96
N TRP A 667 12.02 -9.97 -4.37
CA TRP A 667 10.84 -9.40 -5.04
C TRP A 667 10.60 -7.98 -4.53
N TRP A 668 10.37 -7.03 -5.42
CA TRP A 668 9.86 -5.69 -5.10
C TRP A 668 8.51 -5.51 -5.77
N PHE A 669 7.54 -5.10 -4.98
CA PHE A 669 6.19 -4.82 -5.42
C PHE A 669 5.97 -3.31 -5.47
N TYR A 670 5.37 -2.80 -6.55
CA TYR A 670 5.21 -1.37 -6.76
C TYR A 670 3.92 -1.03 -7.49
N CYS A 671 3.48 0.24 -7.39
CA CYS A 671 2.36 0.78 -8.13
C CYS A 671 2.85 1.28 -9.50
N SER A 672 2.22 0.84 -10.58
CA SER A 672 2.49 1.40 -11.92
C SER A 672 2.03 2.86 -12.03
N ALA A 673 2.48 3.58 -13.05
CA ALA A 673 2.30 5.03 -13.20
C ALA A 673 0.85 5.52 -13.04
N ASN A 674 -0.13 4.72 -13.43
CA ASN A 674 -1.56 5.07 -13.37
C ASN A 674 -2.31 4.33 -12.25
N SER A 675 -1.61 3.64 -11.36
CA SER A 675 -2.20 2.85 -10.28
C SER A 675 -1.93 3.49 -8.91
N THR A 676 -2.95 3.51 -8.06
CA THR A 676 -2.84 3.87 -6.64
C THR A 676 -2.76 2.63 -5.74
N VAL A 677 -2.77 1.44 -6.33
CA VAL A 677 -2.61 0.15 -5.66
C VAL A 677 -1.45 -0.60 -6.30
N ILE A 678 -0.82 -1.48 -5.54
CA ILE A 678 0.25 -2.32 -6.07
C ILE A 678 -0.32 -3.31 -7.07
N ASP A 679 0.19 -3.27 -8.29
CA ASP A 679 -0.25 -4.06 -9.42
C ASP A 679 0.90 -4.76 -10.16
N LYS A 680 2.15 -4.37 -9.88
CA LYS A 680 3.34 -4.93 -10.53
C LYS A 680 4.39 -5.37 -9.53
N TYR A 681 5.24 -6.26 -9.99
CA TYR A 681 6.45 -6.69 -9.27
C TYR A 681 7.64 -6.83 -10.21
N VAL A 682 8.83 -6.75 -9.61
CA VAL A 682 10.10 -7.08 -10.24
C VAL A 682 10.86 -8.06 -9.34
N ILE A 683 11.49 -9.07 -9.95
CA ILE A 683 12.24 -10.12 -9.27
C ILE A 683 13.71 -10.01 -9.68
N TYR A 684 14.58 -10.15 -8.71
CA TYR A 684 16.00 -10.40 -8.90
C TYR A 684 16.38 -11.77 -8.36
N ASN A 685 16.83 -12.67 -9.23
CA ASN A 685 17.45 -13.93 -8.80
C ASN A 685 18.92 -13.64 -8.47
N TYR A 686 19.26 -13.72 -7.17
CA TYR A 686 20.60 -13.35 -6.71
C TYR A 686 21.67 -14.43 -6.99
N LEU A 687 21.27 -15.67 -7.29
CA LEU A 687 22.19 -16.75 -7.69
C LEU A 687 22.55 -16.62 -9.18
N ASP A 688 21.55 -16.57 -10.04
CA ASP A 688 21.72 -16.50 -11.50
C ASP A 688 21.99 -15.06 -11.99
N LYS A 689 21.79 -14.05 -11.13
CA LYS A 689 21.95 -12.61 -11.40
C LYS A 689 21.10 -12.12 -12.56
N VAL A 690 19.86 -12.59 -12.63
CA VAL A 690 18.90 -12.27 -13.69
C VAL A 690 17.66 -11.62 -13.13
N TRP A 691 17.00 -10.85 -13.99
CA TRP A 691 15.80 -10.09 -13.67
C TRP A 691 14.57 -10.65 -14.38
N SER A 692 13.44 -10.59 -13.72
CA SER A 692 12.12 -10.79 -14.32
C SER A 692 11.11 -9.83 -13.70
N TYR A 693 9.95 -9.68 -14.33
CA TYR A 693 8.86 -8.83 -13.85
C TYR A 693 7.52 -9.48 -14.15
N GLY A 694 6.47 -8.94 -13.56
CA GLY A 694 5.11 -9.35 -13.86
C GLY A 694 4.07 -8.51 -13.14
N THR A 695 2.82 -8.96 -13.25
CA THR A 695 1.65 -8.31 -12.68
C THR A 695 1.10 -9.13 -11.52
N MET A 696 0.96 -8.53 -10.34
CA MET A 696 0.37 -9.16 -9.15
C MET A 696 -0.01 -8.11 -8.11
N GLY A 697 -1.23 -8.16 -7.61
CA GLY A 697 -1.70 -7.30 -6.51
C GLY A 697 -1.42 -7.96 -5.15
N ARG A 698 -0.39 -7.51 -4.45
CA ARG A 698 -0.10 -7.89 -3.07
C ARG A 698 0.12 -6.64 -2.23
N THR A 699 -0.17 -6.72 -0.95
CA THR A 699 -0.09 -5.56 -0.04
C THR A 699 1.04 -5.68 0.97
N ALA A 700 1.47 -6.89 1.29
CA ALA A 700 2.60 -7.22 2.13
C ALA A 700 3.12 -8.63 1.80
N TRP A 701 4.37 -8.90 2.17
CA TRP A 701 5.03 -10.19 1.95
C TRP A 701 5.84 -10.57 3.17
N LEU A 702 5.75 -11.84 3.56
CA LEU A 702 6.55 -12.47 4.60
C LEU A 702 7.26 -13.66 4.00
N GLN A 703 8.56 -13.68 4.15
CA GLN A 703 9.42 -14.77 3.65
C GLN A 703 9.23 -16.08 4.43
N TYR A 704 9.87 -17.13 3.95
CA TYR A 704 10.08 -18.36 4.73
C TYR A 704 10.59 -18.05 6.14
N GLY A 705 10.40 -18.94 7.03
CA GLY A 705 10.82 -18.86 8.40
C GLY A 705 10.10 -19.97 9.15
N ILE A 706 9.18 -19.57 9.99
CA ILE A 706 8.30 -20.49 10.72
C ILE A 706 7.25 -21.10 9.79
N ASN A 707 6.82 -20.35 8.77
CA ASN A 707 5.81 -20.81 7.82
C ASN A 707 6.42 -21.77 6.78
N PRO A 708 5.64 -22.76 6.32
CA PRO A 708 6.11 -23.74 5.33
C PRO A 708 6.30 -23.11 3.93
N TYR A 709 5.67 -21.97 3.67
CA TYR A 709 5.66 -21.25 2.40
C TYR A 709 5.74 -19.75 2.63
N PRO A 710 6.17 -18.94 1.65
CA PRO A 710 6.03 -17.50 1.73
C PRO A 710 4.55 -17.09 1.90
N VAL A 711 4.29 -16.12 2.78
CA VAL A 711 2.94 -15.60 3.04
C VAL A 711 2.81 -14.21 2.46
N ALA A 712 1.75 -13.94 1.75
CA ALA A 712 1.44 -12.60 1.27
C ALA A 712 0.01 -12.19 1.62
N ALA A 713 -0.22 -10.90 1.79
CA ALA A 713 -1.55 -10.33 1.92
C ALA A 713 -2.03 -9.78 0.57
N ASP A 714 -3.33 -9.91 0.29
CA ASP A 714 -3.97 -9.39 -0.93
C ASP A 714 -4.92 -8.21 -0.66
N TYR A 715 -5.45 -7.60 -1.73
CA TYR A 715 -6.44 -6.51 -1.64
C TYR A 715 -7.87 -6.99 -1.29
N ASN A 716 -8.08 -8.29 -1.15
CA ASN A 716 -9.33 -8.86 -0.64
C ASN A 716 -9.24 -9.20 0.86
N SER A 717 -8.24 -8.63 1.55
CA SER A 717 -8.04 -8.83 3.00
C SER A 717 -7.83 -10.28 3.40
N ARG A 718 -7.06 -11.02 2.61
CA ARG A 718 -6.73 -12.44 2.83
C ARG A 718 -5.24 -12.65 2.93
N LEU A 719 -4.83 -13.68 3.67
CA LEU A 719 -3.47 -14.22 3.66
C LEU A 719 -3.40 -15.38 2.67
N LEU A 720 -2.34 -15.41 1.87
CA LEU A 720 -2.10 -16.41 0.83
C LEU A 720 -0.73 -17.06 1.03
N TYR A 721 -0.67 -18.39 1.04
CA TYR A 721 0.57 -19.14 0.83
C TYR A 721 0.94 -19.11 -0.64
N HIS A 722 2.14 -18.68 -0.94
CA HIS A 722 2.71 -18.68 -2.28
C HIS A 722 3.52 -19.95 -2.55
N GLU A 723 3.76 -20.24 -3.83
CA GLU A 723 4.50 -21.44 -4.29
C GLU A 723 3.78 -22.76 -3.94
N VAL A 724 2.46 -22.74 -3.87
CA VAL A 724 1.62 -23.90 -3.61
C VAL A 724 0.78 -24.22 -4.85
N GLY A 725 1.03 -25.39 -5.45
CA GLY A 725 0.32 -25.80 -6.67
C GLY A 725 0.69 -24.98 -7.89
N THR A 726 -0.24 -24.91 -8.86
CA THR A 726 -0.03 -24.28 -10.17
C THR A 726 -1.01 -23.14 -10.47
N ASP A 727 -2.02 -22.96 -9.64
CA ASP A 727 -3.17 -22.11 -9.91
C ASP A 727 -3.42 -21.09 -8.81
N ASP A 728 -4.26 -20.12 -9.08
CA ASP A 728 -4.81 -19.21 -8.09
C ASP A 728 -6.00 -19.87 -7.38
N VAL A 729 -5.78 -20.30 -6.14
CA VAL A 729 -6.78 -20.91 -5.27
C VAL A 729 -7.11 -19.98 -4.10
N ALA A 730 -7.02 -18.67 -4.33
CA ALA A 730 -7.44 -17.65 -3.36
C ALA A 730 -8.97 -17.58 -3.17
N THR A 731 -9.73 -18.27 -3.98
CA THR A 731 -11.20 -18.41 -3.87
C THR A 731 -11.60 -19.87 -3.99
N ALA A 732 -12.84 -20.18 -3.63
CA ALA A 732 -13.40 -21.54 -3.75
C ALA A 732 -13.37 -22.10 -5.19
N SER A 733 -13.30 -21.25 -6.18
CA SER A 733 -13.16 -21.63 -7.60
C SER A 733 -11.74 -21.35 -8.07
N PRO A 734 -10.88 -22.36 -8.23
CA PRO A 734 -9.54 -22.18 -8.76
C PRO A 734 -9.54 -21.42 -10.09
N GLN A 735 -8.61 -20.49 -10.25
CA GLN A 735 -8.42 -19.72 -11.48
C GLN A 735 -7.04 -20.06 -12.06
N PRO A 736 -6.93 -20.18 -13.39
CA PRO A 736 -5.63 -20.40 -14.01
C PRO A 736 -4.75 -19.16 -13.83
N ILE A 737 -3.47 -19.38 -13.57
CA ILE A 737 -2.47 -18.32 -13.61
C ILE A 737 -2.01 -18.20 -15.07
N ASP A 738 -2.36 -17.08 -15.69
CA ASP A 738 -1.89 -16.74 -17.04
C ASP A 738 -0.41 -16.36 -16.98
N ALA A 739 0.45 -17.23 -17.45
CA ALA A 739 1.88 -17.06 -17.44
C ALA A 739 2.48 -17.19 -18.82
N TYR A 740 3.38 -16.27 -19.20
CA TYR A 740 4.03 -16.33 -20.50
C TYR A 740 5.47 -15.80 -20.46
N VAL A 741 6.24 -16.26 -21.42
CA VAL A 741 7.55 -15.70 -21.78
C VAL A 741 7.64 -15.51 -23.28
N GLN A 742 8.21 -14.38 -23.69
CA GLN A 742 8.41 -14.03 -25.11
C GLN A 742 9.86 -13.70 -25.36
N SER A 743 10.44 -14.33 -26.40
CA SER A 743 11.77 -14.00 -26.84
C SER A 743 11.86 -12.60 -27.46
N SER A 744 13.03 -12.03 -27.45
CA SER A 744 13.36 -10.92 -28.34
C SER A 744 13.25 -11.34 -29.80
N ASP A 745 13.13 -10.35 -30.68
CA ASP A 745 13.15 -10.56 -32.13
C ASP A 745 14.54 -11.07 -32.54
N PHE A 746 14.58 -12.12 -33.33
CA PHE A 746 15.79 -12.65 -33.90
C PHE A 746 15.71 -12.71 -35.44
N GLY A 747 16.82 -12.41 -36.08
CA GLY A 747 16.91 -12.43 -37.53
C GLY A 747 17.30 -13.81 -38.05
N ILE A 748 16.98 -14.07 -39.31
CA ILE A 748 17.46 -15.23 -40.05
C ILE A 748 18.61 -14.74 -40.92
N GLU A 749 19.80 -15.36 -40.79
CA GLU A 749 21.02 -14.94 -41.51
C GLU A 749 21.24 -13.42 -41.40
N ALA A 750 21.30 -12.90 -40.18
CA ALA A 750 21.45 -11.46 -39.88
C ALA A 750 20.31 -10.58 -40.45
N GLY A 751 19.12 -11.13 -40.76
CA GLY A 751 17.95 -10.41 -41.23
C GLY A 751 17.97 -9.95 -42.68
N ASP A 752 18.96 -10.38 -43.49
CA ASP A 752 19.02 -10.02 -44.91
C ASP A 752 17.98 -10.77 -45.77
N HIS A 753 17.66 -12.01 -45.37
CA HIS A 753 16.73 -12.84 -46.12
C HIS A 753 15.41 -13.05 -45.36
N LEU A 754 14.34 -13.27 -46.10
CA LEU A 754 13.10 -13.83 -45.57
C LEU A 754 13.34 -15.30 -45.24
N GLY A 755 12.95 -15.74 -44.06
CA GLY A 755 12.98 -17.13 -43.64
C GLY A 755 11.59 -17.75 -43.65
N PHE A 756 11.54 -19.00 -44.09
CA PHE A 756 10.34 -19.83 -43.99
C PHE A 756 10.55 -20.91 -42.93
N VAL A 757 9.78 -20.84 -41.85
CA VAL A 757 9.75 -21.84 -40.80
C VAL A 757 8.64 -22.82 -41.09
N TRP A 758 9.00 -24.07 -41.25
CA TRP A 758 8.02 -25.11 -41.55
C TRP A 758 7.84 -26.12 -40.41
N ARG A 759 8.76 -26.15 -39.42
CA ARG A 759 8.69 -27.04 -38.27
C ARG A 759 9.37 -26.43 -37.06
N VAL A 760 8.75 -26.61 -35.90
CA VAL A 760 9.31 -26.26 -34.57
C VAL A 760 9.30 -27.51 -33.68
N LEU A 761 10.39 -27.71 -32.92
CA LEU A 761 10.47 -28.63 -31.80
C LEU A 761 10.41 -27.77 -30.54
N PRO A 762 9.29 -27.77 -29.79
CA PRO A 762 9.06 -26.73 -28.75
C PRO A 762 9.90 -26.92 -27.48
N ASP A 763 10.31 -28.15 -27.15
CA ASP A 763 11.11 -28.49 -25.97
C ASP A 763 10.53 -27.87 -24.67
N VAL A 764 9.30 -28.25 -24.33
CA VAL A 764 8.59 -27.83 -23.11
C VAL A 764 8.44 -29.00 -22.16
N ASN A 765 8.86 -28.82 -20.91
CA ASN A 765 8.67 -29.78 -19.82
C ASN A 765 7.43 -29.37 -19.01
N PHE A 766 6.53 -30.32 -18.74
CA PHE A 766 5.30 -30.13 -17.99
C PHE A 766 5.33 -30.76 -16.59
N ASN A 767 6.49 -31.10 -16.08
CA ASN A 767 6.62 -31.66 -14.75
C ASN A 767 6.06 -30.70 -13.68
N GLY A 768 5.31 -31.25 -12.74
CA GLY A 768 4.61 -30.44 -11.72
C GLY A 768 3.19 -30.03 -12.09
N SER A 769 2.71 -30.34 -13.33
CA SER A 769 1.31 -30.17 -13.69
C SER A 769 0.41 -31.12 -12.92
N THR A 770 -0.77 -30.68 -12.53
CA THR A 770 -1.77 -31.46 -11.78
C THR A 770 -2.84 -32.12 -12.66
N ILE A 771 -2.88 -31.76 -13.95
CA ILE A 771 -3.81 -32.32 -14.94
C ILE A 771 -3.09 -33.33 -15.85
N ASN A 772 -3.86 -34.28 -16.41
CA ASN A 772 -3.32 -35.37 -17.25
C ASN A 772 -2.78 -34.88 -18.60
N ASN A 773 -3.34 -33.81 -19.16
CA ASN A 773 -2.98 -33.29 -20.48
C ASN A 773 -2.66 -31.79 -20.38
N PRO A 774 -1.57 -31.39 -19.73
CA PRO A 774 -1.17 -30.01 -19.67
C PRO A 774 -0.83 -29.47 -21.06
N SER A 775 -1.14 -28.23 -21.29
CA SER A 775 -0.89 -27.60 -22.58
C SER A 775 -0.46 -26.13 -22.43
N VAL A 776 0.35 -25.70 -23.38
CA VAL A 776 0.71 -24.29 -23.55
C VAL A 776 0.42 -23.87 -24.98
N THR A 777 0.14 -22.60 -25.17
CA THR A 777 0.05 -21.99 -26.48
C THR A 777 1.42 -21.47 -26.89
N MET A 778 1.97 -22.01 -27.99
CA MET A 778 3.14 -21.48 -28.63
C MET A 778 2.71 -20.50 -29.72
N THR A 779 3.19 -19.28 -29.64
CA THR A 779 2.93 -18.25 -30.64
C THR A 779 4.22 -17.86 -31.35
N LEU A 780 4.19 -17.88 -32.67
CA LEU A 780 5.25 -17.37 -33.52
C LEU A 780 4.81 -16.03 -34.13
N TYR A 781 5.57 -15.00 -33.89
CA TYR A 781 5.40 -13.70 -34.52
C TYR A 781 6.38 -13.57 -35.66
N SER A 782 5.91 -13.27 -36.85
CA SER A 782 6.79 -13.00 -37.96
C SER A 782 6.65 -11.54 -38.42
N LYS A 783 7.76 -10.88 -38.56
CA LYS A 783 7.87 -9.46 -38.90
C LYS A 783 8.62 -9.30 -40.21
N GLN A 784 8.17 -8.34 -41.02
CA GLN A 784 8.86 -7.97 -42.25
C GLN A 784 10.07 -7.11 -42.01
N ASN A 785 9.97 -6.22 -41.05
CA ASN A 785 11.05 -5.28 -40.67
C ASN A 785 11.05 -5.05 -39.15
N SER A 786 12.17 -4.55 -38.63
CA SER A 786 12.26 -4.09 -37.25
C SER A 786 11.24 -2.99 -36.98
N GLY A 787 10.63 -3.02 -35.80
CA GLY A 787 9.58 -2.04 -35.41
C GLY A 787 8.17 -2.31 -35.95
N SER A 788 7.96 -3.40 -36.69
CA SER A 788 6.61 -3.79 -37.12
C SER A 788 5.72 -4.12 -35.91
N THR A 789 4.52 -3.58 -35.90
CA THR A 789 3.49 -3.84 -34.86
C THR A 789 2.56 -4.99 -35.28
N PRO A 790 1.99 -5.76 -34.31
CA PRO A 790 0.96 -6.74 -34.60
C PRO A 790 -0.29 -6.06 -35.20
N ILE A 791 -0.86 -6.63 -36.25
CA ILE A 791 -2.13 -6.19 -36.78
C ILE A 791 -3.23 -6.94 -36.04
N GLN A 792 -4.12 -6.20 -35.39
CA GLN A 792 -5.41 -6.72 -34.92
C GLN A 792 -6.41 -6.53 -36.06
N GLY A 793 -6.74 -7.62 -36.77
CA GLY A 793 -7.75 -7.58 -37.85
C GLY A 793 -7.38 -8.41 -39.05
N ASP A 794 -8.27 -8.40 -40.04
CA ASP A 794 -8.16 -9.17 -41.27
C ASP A 794 -6.99 -8.65 -42.12
N ILE A 795 -6.14 -9.54 -42.60
CA ILE A 795 -4.96 -9.22 -43.42
C ILE A 795 -5.33 -8.47 -44.70
N ASP A 796 -6.55 -8.64 -45.19
CA ASP A 796 -7.05 -7.99 -46.40
C ASP A 796 -7.22 -6.47 -46.32
N THR A 797 -7.09 -5.89 -45.10
CA THR A 797 -7.18 -4.43 -44.89
C THR A 797 -5.82 -3.73 -44.85
N VAL A 798 -4.71 -4.44 -45.01
CA VAL A 798 -3.36 -3.86 -44.97
C VAL A 798 -3.05 -3.16 -46.27
N THR A 799 -2.85 -1.85 -46.22
CA THR A 799 -2.39 -1.04 -47.33
C THR A 799 -0.95 -1.43 -47.71
N SER A 800 -0.68 -1.58 -48.98
CA SER A 800 0.66 -1.90 -49.52
C SER A 800 1.71 -0.94 -48.96
N GLY A 801 2.76 -1.51 -48.35
CA GLY A 801 3.86 -0.76 -47.78
C GLY A 801 3.82 -0.55 -46.24
N GLN A 802 2.80 -1.00 -45.54
CA GLN A 802 2.75 -1.00 -44.08
C GLN A 802 3.55 -2.17 -43.49
N ASN A 803 4.33 -1.89 -42.45
CA ASN A 803 5.01 -2.91 -41.67
C ASN A 803 4.01 -3.65 -40.79
N TYR A 804 3.88 -4.96 -40.93
CA TYR A 804 2.98 -5.78 -40.14
C TYR A 804 3.70 -6.99 -39.52
N THR A 805 3.08 -7.51 -38.45
CA THR A 805 3.50 -8.74 -37.78
C THR A 805 2.40 -9.78 -37.94
N SER A 806 2.70 -10.90 -38.56
CA SER A 806 1.80 -12.06 -38.62
C SER A 806 1.93 -12.88 -37.34
N THR A 807 0.81 -13.33 -36.81
CA THR A 807 0.75 -14.13 -35.57
C THR A 807 0.22 -15.52 -35.86
N HIS A 808 0.97 -16.56 -35.47
CA HIS A 808 0.59 -17.96 -35.65
C HIS A 808 0.62 -18.68 -34.31
N GLN A 809 -0.49 -19.30 -33.92
CA GLN A 809 -0.64 -19.99 -32.64
C GLN A 809 -0.77 -21.48 -32.80
N TYR A 810 -0.12 -22.23 -31.93
CA TYR A 810 -0.12 -23.69 -31.91
C TYR A 810 -0.22 -24.20 -30.48
N THR A 811 -1.02 -25.23 -30.25
CA THR A 811 -1.10 -25.89 -28.94
C THR A 811 0.03 -26.91 -28.83
N VAL A 812 0.80 -26.83 -27.73
CA VAL A 812 1.85 -27.79 -27.37
C VAL A 812 1.44 -28.53 -26.13
N GLN A 813 1.49 -29.87 -26.19
CA GLN A 813 1.15 -30.78 -25.10
C GLN A 813 2.33 -31.73 -24.82
N THR A 814 2.24 -32.53 -23.78
CA THR A 814 3.30 -33.45 -23.33
C THR A 814 3.81 -34.36 -24.47
N PHE A 815 2.93 -34.76 -25.39
CA PHE A 815 3.28 -35.63 -26.53
C PHE A 815 3.58 -34.87 -27.83
N SER A 816 3.62 -33.52 -27.80
CA SER A 816 3.92 -32.69 -29.00
C SER A 816 5.42 -32.69 -29.25
N GLY A 817 5.96 -33.73 -29.87
CA GLY A 817 7.38 -33.79 -30.23
C GLY A 817 7.79 -32.80 -31.30
N GLN A 818 6.88 -32.42 -32.19
CA GLN A 818 7.09 -31.41 -33.24
C GLN A 818 5.80 -30.74 -33.67
N VAL A 819 5.91 -29.50 -34.09
CA VAL A 819 4.78 -28.68 -34.60
C VAL A 819 5.12 -28.22 -36.00
N TYR A 820 4.25 -28.55 -36.96
CA TYR A 820 4.38 -28.07 -38.35
C TYR A 820 3.78 -26.68 -38.49
N THR A 821 4.54 -25.77 -39.07
CA THR A 821 4.20 -24.36 -39.22
C THR A 821 4.32 -23.90 -40.67
N ARG A 822 3.77 -22.75 -40.99
CA ARG A 822 3.95 -22.07 -42.29
C ARG A 822 4.17 -20.59 -42.05
N VAL A 823 5.29 -20.25 -41.44
CA VAL A 823 5.57 -18.88 -41.02
C VAL A 823 6.68 -18.31 -41.86
N ARG A 824 6.46 -17.13 -42.42
CA ARG A 824 7.41 -16.42 -43.28
C ARG A 824 7.66 -15.04 -42.72
N GLY A 825 8.88 -14.68 -42.51
CA GLY A 825 9.26 -13.36 -42.00
C GLY A 825 10.77 -13.11 -42.08
N ARG A 826 11.15 -11.87 -41.96
CA ARG A 826 12.56 -11.45 -41.88
C ARG A 826 13.08 -11.55 -40.44
N GLN A 827 12.18 -11.24 -39.51
CA GLN A 827 12.42 -11.39 -38.08
C GLN A 827 11.30 -12.25 -37.46
N LEU A 828 11.68 -13.00 -36.45
CA LEU A 828 10.80 -13.88 -35.74
C LEU A 828 10.90 -13.61 -34.26
N SER A 829 9.81 -13.77 -33.51
CA SER A 829 9.84 -13.96 -32.05
C SER A 829 8.93 -15.11 -31.66
N PHE A 830 9.22 -15.68 -30.50
CA PHE A 830 8.65 -16.89 -29.99
C PHE A 830 8.05 -16.62 -28.61
N LYS A 831 6.79 -16.97 -28.40
CA LYS A 831 6.09 -16.85 -27.11
C LYS A 831 5.52 -18.19 -26.70
N ILE A 832 5.71 -18.54 -25.41
CA ILE A 832 5.01 -19.64 -24.73
C ILE A 832 4.09 -19.05 -23.69
N GLN A 833 2.85 -19.50 -23.66
CA GLN A 833 1.84 -19.03 -22.72
C GLN A 833 0.96 -20.18 -22.22
N SER A 834 0.67 -20.22 -20.91
CA SER A 834 -0.34 -21.09 -20.32
C SER A 834 -1.51 -20.27 -19.81
N THR A 835 -2.73 -20.72 -20.11
CA THR A 835 -4.00 -20.14 -19.65
C THR A 835 -4.92 -21.20 -19.05
N GLY A 836 -4.48 -22.45 -18.99
CA GLY A 836 -5.24 -23.59 -18.46
C GLY A 836 -4.96 -23.85 -16.99
N LEU A 837 -5.96 -24.35 -16.27
CA LEU A 837 -5.82 -24.82 -14.89
C LEU A 837 -4.83 -26.01 -14.85
N GLY A 838 -4.18 -26.19 -13.71
CA GLY A 838 -3.32 -27.33 -13.41
C GLY A 838 -2.06 -27.45 -14.25
N THR A 839 -1.70 -26.41 -15.01
CA THR A 839 -0.55 -26.44 -15.92
C THR A 839 0.67 -25.78 -15.29
N ALA A 840 1.74 -26.56 -15.09
CA ALA A 840 3.10 -26.09 -14.89
C ALA A 840 3.89 -26.30 -16.19
N TRP A 841 4.90 -25.45 -16.43
CA TRP A 841 5.77 -25.60 -17.58
C TRP A 841 7.15 -24.99 -17.34
N GLN A 842 8.13 -25.58 -17.98
CA GLN A 842 9.50 -25.08 -18.07
C GLN A 842 9.95 -25.15 -19.53
N LEU A 843 10.49 -24.05 -20.04
CA LEU A 843 10.95 -23.94 -21.41
C LEU A 843 12.42 -24.36 -21.49
N GLY A 844 12.70 -25.40 -22.27
CA GLY A 844 14.04 -25.86 -22.57
C GLY A 844 14.69 -25.07 -23.73
N ILE A 845 15.28 -25.78 -24.70
CA ILE A 845 15.94 -25.18 -25.86
C ILE A 845 15.14 -25.55 -27.11
N PRO A 846 14.17 -24.73 -27.53
CA PRO A 846 13.41 -24.99 -28.74
C PRO A 846 14.32 -25.04 -29.98
N ARG A 847 13.88 -25.77 -31.00
CA ARG A 847 14.59 -25.85 -32.29
C ARG A 847 13.62 -25.56 -33.41
N ILE A 848 14.09 -24.79 -34.38
CA ILE A 848 13.32 -24.45 -35.57
C ILE A 848 14.02 -24.99 -36.82
N ASP A 849 13.20 -25.37 -37.80
CA ASP A 849 13.68 -25.73 -39.12
C ASP A 849 13.33 -24.60 -40.06
N VAL A 850 14.35 -23.85 -40.47
CA VAL A 850 14.21 -22.63 -41.26
C VAL A 850 14.86 -22.82 -42.63
N LYS A 851 14.18 -22.32 -43.66
CA LYS A 851 14.74 -22.23 -45.02
C LYS A 851 14.78 -20.77 -45.44
N PRO A 852 15.87 -20.31 -46.06
CA PRO A 852 15.85 -19.03 -46.77
C PRO A 852 14.80 -19.01 -47.85
N ASP A 853 14.03 -17.95 -47.95
CA ASP A 853 12.91 -17.82 -48.84
C ASP A 853 12.95 -16.46 -49.61
N GLY A 854 14.12 -16.13 -50.12
CA GLY A 854 14.34 -14.94 -50.93
C GLY A 854 14.56 -13.65 -50.12
N ARG A 855 14.80 -12.55 -50.84
CA ARG A 855 15.06 -11.22 -50.26
C ARG A 855 13.86 -10.28 -50.27
N ARG A 856 12.75 -10.67 -50.94
CA ARG A 856 11.52 -9.89 -51.07
C ARG A 856 10.33 -10.63 -50.43
#